data_5ed53b49b180f4ba96ac90d258b3626b
#
_entry.id   5ed53b49b180f4ba96ac90d258b3626b
#
_cell.length_a   1.000
_cell.length_b   1.000
_cell.length_c   1.000
_cell.angle_alpha   90.00
_cell.angle_beta   90.00
_cell.angle_gamma   90.00
#
_symmetry.space_group_name_H-M   'P 1'
#
loop_
_entity.id
_entity.type
_entity.pdbx_description
1 polymer ?
#
loop_
_entity_poly.entity_id
_entity_poly.type
_entity_poly.pdbx_seq_one_letter_code
_entity_poly.pdbx_strand_id
1 'polypeptide(L)'
;MNTSLSWIKAYVPDLDVTAQEYTDAMTLSGTKVEGYEKLDADLDKIVIGQIDKIEKHPDADKLIICQVNVGTETIQIVTGAPNVKEGDKVPVVLAGGRVAGGHEPGQRVEGGIKIKKGKLRGVESDGMMCSIEELGSNRDMYPEAPEYGIYIFDDDAVVGESAIKSLGLEDVVVEYEITSNRVDCFSVVGIAREAAATFNKAFYPPVVTPTGNDENAADYIKVTVKNPELCPRYCARIVKNIKIGPSPKWMQRRLASVGIRPINNLVDITNYVMEEYGQPMHAYDLDTIEGKEIVVRTAEKGEKFTTLDGQEREMDESVLMICDGKKSIGIAGIMGGENSMITDDVQTMLFEAACFDGTNIRKSSKKIGLRTDASGKFEKGLDPNNAEAAIDRACQLIEEMGAGEVVGGMVDVYSKKKEPVRVPFDAEKINKLLGTDISKEEMIGYFKKIDLEFDEETSEVIAPTFRHDLFRIADLAEEVARFYGYDNIPTTLPSGEATTGKLSFKLRVEQVARDIAEFCGFSQGMTYSFESPKVFDKLLIPEDSDLRKAIPIMNPLGEDYSIMRTSSLNGMLASLATNYNRRNKDVKLYELANIYLPKALPLTELPDERVQFTLGMYGEGDFFTMKGVVEEFFDKVGLHKKEKYDPNAGKSFLHPGRQANIIYDGVVVGYLGEVHPEVADNYGIGTRAYIAVIDMPEIVARATFDRKYTGIAKFPAVTRDISMVMPKEILVGQIEDVIESKGGEYLESYSLFDIYEGAQIKTGFKSVAYSIVFRAKDKTLEDADVSAAMDRILKALEGMGIELRK
;
A
#
# COMPACT_ATOMS: atom_id res chain seq x y z
N MET A 1 -13.62 -4.03 -6.55
CA MET A 1 -14.89 -3.98 -7.32
C MET A 1 -15.84 -5.04 -6.78
N ASN A 2 -17.10 -4.68 -6.58
CA ASN A 2 -18.10 -5.63 -6.12
C ASN A 2 -19.01 -6.06 -7.27
N THR A 3 -19.36 -7.34 -7.35
CA THR A 3 -20.31 -7.87 -8.33
C THR A 3 -21.18 -8.93 -7.71
N SER A 4 -22.46 -8.94 -8.07
CA SER A 4 -23.40 -9.96 -7.63
C SER A 4 -23.29 -11.21 -8.52
N LEU A 5 -23.31 -12.39 -7.91
CA LEU A 5 -23.33 -13.66 -8.67
C LEU A 5 -24.60 -13.81 -9.51
N SER A 6 -25.72 -13.30 -9.06
CA SER A 6 -26.96 -13.32 -9.84
C SER A 6 -26.83 -12.48 -11.11
N TRP A 7 -26.10 -11.36 -11.05
CA TRP A 7 -25.82 -10.53 -12.21
C TRP A 7 -24.86 -11.21 -13.19
N ILE A 8 -23.79 -11.87 -12.68
CA ILE A 8 -22.89 -12.69 -13.49
C ILE A 8 -23.66 -13.82 -14.20
N LYS A 9 -24.56 -14.53 -13.49
CA LYS A 9 -25.39 -15.60 -14.05
C LYS A 9 -26.34 -15.12 -15.15
N ALA A 10 -26.67 -13.84 -15.21
CA ALA A 10 -27.43 -13.29 -16.32
C ALA A 10 -26.68 -13.40 -17.67
N TYR A 11 -25.34 -13.44 -17.64
CA TYR A 11 -24.46 -13.60 -18.82
C TYR A 11 -23.83 -14.99 -18.93
N VAL A 12 -23.85 -15.77 -17.84
CA VAL A 12 -23.34 -17.15 -17.77
C VAL A 12 -24.40 -18.01 -17.08
N PRO A 13 -25.54 -18.29 -17.75
CA PRO A 13 -26.69 -18.92 -17.10
C PRO A 13 -26.45 -20.35 -16.60
N ASP A 14 -25.49 -21.06 -17.20
CA ASP A 14 -25.11 -22.42 -16.81
C ASP A 14 -24.07 -22.47 -15.69
N LEU A 15 -23.82 -21.35 -15.02
CA LEU A 15 -22.89 -21.26 -13.89
C LEU A 15 -23.57 -21.77 -12.61
N ASP A 16 -23.46 -23.07 -12.37
CA ASP A 16 -24.00 -23.74 -11.17
C ASP A 16 -22.85 -24.14 -10.25
N VAL A 17 -22.44 -23.22 -9.39
CA VAL A 17 -21.34 -23.37 -8.45
C VAL A 17 -21.65 -22.68 -7.13
N THR A 18 -21.06 -23.16 -6.05
CA THR A 18 -21.11 -22.48 -4.74
C THR A 18 -20.28 -21.21 -4.75
N ALA A 19 -20.54 -20.28 -3.83
CA ALA A 19 -19.74 -19.06 -3.67
C ALA A 19 -18.24 -19.38 -3.44
N GLN A 20 -17.94 -20.40 -2.65
CA GLN A 20 -16.56 -20.80 -2.38
C GLN A 20 -15.87 -21.36 -3.63
N GLU A 21 -16.49 -22.30 -4.35
CA GLU A 21 -15.94 -22.82 -5.60
C GLU A 21 -15.71 -21.72 -6.63
N TYR A 22 -16.63 -20.75 -6.69
CA TYR A 22 -16.50 -19.61 -7.58
C TYR A 22 -15.28 -18.77 -7.24
N THR A 23 -15.14 -18.35 -5.97
CA THR A 23 -14.06 -17.46 -5.53
C THR A 23 -12.68 -18.11 -5.65
N ASP A 24 -12.59 -19.39 -5.31
CA ASP A 24 -11.34 -20.15 -5.44
C ASP A 24 -10.91 -20.27 -6.91
N ALA A 25 -11.83 -20.67 -7.79
CA ALA A 25 -11.52 -20.85 -9.21
C ALA A 25 -11.17 -19.52 -9.91
N MET A 26 -11.88 -18.42 -9.62
CA MET A 26 -11.59 -17.10 -10.17
C MET A 26 -10.22 -16.61 -9.73
N THR A 27 -9.88 -16.79 -8.46
CA THR A 27 -8.56 -16.42 -7.93
C THR A 27 -7.44 -17.22 -8.59
N LEU A 28 -7.61 -18.53 -8.72
CA LEU A 28 -6.61 -19.42 -9.34
C LEU A 28 -6.43 -19.16 -10.84
N SER A 29 -7.48 -18.66 -11.53
CA SER A 29 -7.40 -18.31 -12.94
C SER A 29 -6.95 -16.85 -13.21
N GLY A 30 -6.53 -16.13 -12.17
CA GLY A 30 -5.90 -14.80 -12.30
C GLY A 30 -6.81 -13.61 -12.00
N THR A 31 -8.08 -13.82 -11.65
CA THR A 31 -9.00 -12.75 -11.22
C THR A 31 -9.17 -12.83 -9.70
N LYS A 32 -8.29 -12.16 -8.96
CA LYS A 32 -8.22 -12.28 -7.50
C LYS A 32 -9.51 -11.81 -6.82
N VAL A 33 -10.04 -12.69 -5.97
CA VAL A 33 -11.15 -12.41 -5.07
C VAL A 33 -10.61 -12.13 -3.67
N GLU A 34 -11.03 -11.03 -3.05
CA GLU A 34 -10.71 -10.67 -1.65
C GLU A 34 -11.67 -11.33 -0.66
N GLY A 35 -12.94 -11.50 -1.06
CA GLY A 35 -13.96 -12.11 -0.23
C GLY A 35 -15.31 -12.14 -0.90
N TYR A 36 -16.28 -12.70 -0.18
CA TYR A 36 -17.69 -12.65 -0.61
C TYR A 36 -18.62 -12.53 0.59
N GLU A 37 -19.78 -11.91 0.36
CA GLU A 37 -20.85 -11.78 1.33
C GLU A 37 -22.13 -12.42 0.77
N LYS A 38 -22.76 -13.28 1.58
CA LYS A 38 -24.13 -13.76 1.30
C LYS A 38 -25.10 -12.76 1.92
N LEU A 39 -25.95 -12.15 1.13
CA LEU A 39 -26.87 -11.14 1.61
C LEU A 39 -27.94 -11.73 2.54
N ASP A 40 -28.24 -13.02 2.40
CA ASP A 40 -29.19 -13.77 3.22
C ASP A 40 -28.57 -14.57 4.39
N ALA A 41 -27.29 -14.40 4.70
CA ALA A 41 -26.56 -15.26 5.65
C ALA A 41 -27.25 -15.41 7.01
N ASP A 42 -27.92 -14.36 7.47
CA ASP A 42 -28.57 -14.30 8.79
C ASP A 42 -30.12 -14.33 8.72
N LEU A 43 -30.65 -14.63 7.55
CA LEU A 43 -32.10 -14.66 7.27
C LEU A 43 -32.63 -16.11 7.12
N ASP A 44 -33.72 -16.42 7.78
CA ASP A 44 -34.37 -17.73 7.68
C ASP A 44 -35.88 -17.64 7.86
N LYS A 45 -36.63 -18.40 7.07
CA LYS A 45 -38.08 -18.53 7.13
C LYS A 45 -38.83 -17.20 7.07
N ILE A 46 -38.51 -16.37 6.10
CA ILE A 46 -39.16 -15.09 5.85
C ILE A 46 -40.00 -15.20 4.58
N VAL A 47 -41.29 -15.08 4.73
CA VAL A 47 -42.25 -15.21 3.64
C VAL A 47 -43.01 -13.91 3.44
N ILE A 48 -43.67 -13.77 2.29
CA ILE A 48 -44.62 -12.70 2.04
C ILE A 48 -45.94 -13.06 2.71
N GLY A 49 -46.39 -12.25 3.66
CA GLY A 49 -47.69 -12.39 4.31
C GLY A 49 -48.62 -11.25 3.89
N GLN A 50 -49.93 -11.51 3.83
CA GLN A 50 -50.94 -10.50 3.63
C GLN A 50 -51.75 -10.25 4.92
N ILE A 51 -51.93 -8.99 5.29
CA ILE A 51 -52.67 -8.60 6.45
C ILE A 51 -54.17 -8.67 6.12
N ASP A 52 -54.86 -9.70 6.62
CA ASP A 52 -56.28 -9.89 6.37
C ASP A 52 -57.15 -9.03 7.30
N LYS A 53 -56.73 -8.81 8.55
CA LYS A 53 -57.49 -8.07 9.55
C LYS A 53 -56.62 -7.38 10.58
N ILE A 54 -56.98 -6.19 11.01
CA ILE A 54 -56.33 -5.43 12.08
C ILE A 54 -57.29 -5.13 13.20
N GLU A 55 -56.91 -5.45 14.47
CA GLU A 55 -57.64 -5.14 15.70
C GLU A 55 -56.78 -4.33 16.65
N LYS A 56 -57.45 -3.50 17.48
CA LYS A 56 -56.73 -2.76 18.56
C LYS A 56 -56.29 -3.70 19.69
N HIS A 57 -55.08 -3.47 20.19
CA HIS A 57 -54.63 -4.20 21.34
C HIS A 57 -55.43 -3.81 22.61
N PRO A 58 -55.91 -4.77 23.44
CA PRO A 58 -56.78 -4.46 24.59
C PRO A 58 -56.04 -3.62 25.70
N ASP A 59 -54.75 -3.80 25.88
CA ASP A 59 -54.01 -3.22 27.00
C ASP A 59 -52.84 -2.33 26.52
N ALA A 60 -52.82 -1.86 25.27
CA ALA A 60 -51.72 -1.02 24.75
C ALA A 60 -52.17 -0.15 23.57
N ASP A 61 -52.13 1.20 23.75
CA ASP A 61 -52.58 2.17 22.76
C ASP A 61 -51.72 2.21 21.50
N LYS A 62 -50.45 1.78 21.55
CA LYS A 62 -49.49 1.82 20.44
C LYS A 62 -49.31 0.46 19.76
N LEU A 63 -50.05 -0.59 20.20
CA LEU A 63 -49.97 -1.91 19.58
C LEU A 63 -51.27 -2.24 18.83
N ILE A 64 -51.12 -2.97 17.74
CA ILE A 64 -52.21 -3.55 16.96
C ILE A 64 -52.01 -5.05 16.85
N ILE A 65 -53.09 -5.78 16.68
CA ILE A 65 -53.14 -7.22 16.46
C ILE A 65 -53.51 -7.46 15.01
N CYS A 66 -52.64 -8.10 14.25
CA CYS A 66 -52.85 -8.40 12.85
C CYS A 66 -53.08 -9.90 12.65
N GLN A 67 -54.11 -10.26 11.88
CA GLN A 67 -54.28 -11.60 11.32
C GLN A 67 -53.60 -11.60 9.94
N VAL A 68 -52.53 -12.38 9.81
CA VAL A 68 -51.67 -12.36 8.61
C VAL A 68 -51.70 -13.72 7.95
N ASN A 69 -52.17 -13.75 6.72
CA ASN A 69 -52.13 -14.93 5.86
C ASN A 69 -50.72 -15.11 5.29
N VAL A 70 -50.05 -16.21 5.62
CA VAL A 70 -48.67 -16.54 5.17
C VAL A 70 -48.65 -17.61 4.07
N GLY A 71 -49.80 -17.82 3.39
CA GLY A 71 -49.98 -18.76 2.29
C GLY A 71 -50.38 -20.16 2.74
N THR A 72 -49.83 -20.68 3.81
CA THR A 72 -50.15 -22.01 4.34
C THR A 72 -51.22 -21.95 5.45
N GLU A 73 -51.27 -20.86 6.18
CA GLU A 73 -52.14 -20.60 7.33
C GLU A 73 -52.26 -19.10 7.61
N THR A 74 -53.20 -18.71 8.44
CA THR A 74 -53.30 -17.35 8.99
C THR A 74 -52.76 -17.34 10.42
N ILE A 75 -51.76 -16.50 10.68
CA ILE A 75 -51.12 -16.38 11.99
C ILE A 75 -51.45 -15.01 12.61
N GLN A 76 -51.42 -14.96 13.94
CA GLN A 76 -51.57 -13.71 14.68
C GLN A 76 -50.24 -13.06 14.96
N ILE A 77 -50.05 -11.79 14.60
CA ILE A 77 -48.85 -11.01 14.87
C ILE A 77 -49.26 -9.71 15.58
N VAL A 78 -48.59 -9.38 16.67
CA VAL A 78 -48.75 -8.10 17.39
C VAL A 78 -47.60 -7.19 16.98
N THR A 79 -47.91 -5.97 16.51
CA THR A 79 -46.90 -5.00 16.09
C THR A 79 -47.18 -3.58 16.59
N GLY A 80 -46.17 -2.75 16.72
CA GLY A 80 -46.28 -1.32 16.96
C GLY A 80 -46.09 -0.46 15.71
N ALA A 81 -46.02 -1.07 14.54
CA ALA A 81 -45.78 -0.35 13.27
C ALA A 81 -46.99 0.51 12.91
N PRO A 82 -46.81 1.81 12.63
CA PRO A 82 -47.93 2.73 12.33
C PRO A 82 -48.39 2.74 10.88
N ASN A 83 -47.63 2.11 9.97
CA ASN A 83 -47.76 2.25 8.53
C ASN A 83 -48.55 1.11 7.84
N VAL A 84 -48.97 0.09 8.56
CA VAL A 84 -49.62 -1.09 8.01
C VAL A 84 -51.15 -0.95 8.01
N LYS A 85 -51.82 -1.50 6.97
CA LYS A 85 -53.27 -1.54 6.83
C LYS A 85 -53.74 -2.91 6.34
N GLU A 86 -55.07 -3.20 6.43
CA GLU A 86 -55.63 -4.41 5.86
C GLU A 86 -55.43 -4.43 4.34
N GLY A 87 -55.05 -5.59 3.81
CA GLY A 87 -54.69 -5.82 2.44
C GLY A 87 -53.20 -5.70 2.11
N ASP A 88 -52.37 -5.04 2.97
CA ASP A 88 -50.95 -4.88 2.72
C ASP A 88 -50.19 -6.23 2.71
N LYS A 89 -49.27 -6.37 1.79
CA LYS A 89 -48.33 -7.50 1.71
C LYS A 89 -47.00 -7.11 2.34
N VAL A 90 -46.54 -7.90 3.28
CA VAL A 90 -45.39 -7.56 4.15
C VAL A 90 -44.44 -8.74 4.31
N PRO A 91 -43.14 -8.53 4.58
CA PRO A 91 -42.23 -9.61 4.94
C PRO A 91 -42.54 -10.08 6.35
N VAL A 92 -42.71 -11.39 6.53
CA VAL A 92 -43.06 -12.05 7.80
C VAL A 92 -42.03 -13.12 8.10
N VAL A 93 -41.27 -12.96 9.21
CA VAL A 93 -40.46 -14.05 9.74
C VAL A 93 -41.34 -14.96 10.59
N LEU A 94 -41.38 -16.24 10.19
CA LEU A 94 -42.14 -17.27 10.91
C LEU A 94 -41.46 -17.67 12.21
N ALA A 95 -42.22 -18.20 13.16
CA ALA A 95 -41.67 -18.69 14.44
C ALA A 95 -40.53 -19.72 14.22
N GLY A 96 -39.40 -19.51 14.84
CA GLY A 96 -38.15 -20.29 14.64
C GLY A 96 -37.25 -19.81 13.56
N GLY A 97 -37.64 -18.85 12.71
CA GLY A 97 -36.84 -18.17 11.72
C GLY A 97 -35.90 -17.11 12.32
N ARG A 98 -35.17 -16.41 11.48
CA ARG A 98 -34.18 -15.42 11.87
C ARG A 98 -34.29 -14.15 11.02
N VAL A 99 -33.96 -13.02 11.63
CA VAL A 99 -33.74 -11.71 11.00
C VAL A 99 -32.31 -11.27 11.23
N ALA A 100 -31.77 -10.44 10.35
CA ALA A 100 -30.34 -10.04 10.38
C ALA A 100 -29.98 -9.10 11.55
N GLY A 101 -30.93 -8.27 12.00
CA GLY A 101 -30.64 -7.27 13.03
C GLY A 101 -31.87 -6.62 13.64
N GLY A 102 -31.67 -5.48 14.32
CA GLY A 102 -32.69 -4.63 14.90
C GLY A 102 -33.21 -3.57 13.93
N HIS A 103 -34.02 -2.61 14.47
CA HIS A 103 -34.65 -1.55 13.68
C HIS A 103 -33.69 -0.44 13.20
N GLU A 104 -32.46 -0.38 13.73
CA GLU A 104 -31.51 0.67 13.37
C GLU A 104 -30.66 0.25 12.16
N PRO A 105 -30.43 1.12 11.17
CA PRO A 105 -29.61 0.82 10.01
C PRO A 105 -28.21 0.34 10.39
N GLY A 106 -27.74 -0.74 9.78
CA GLY A 106 -26.39 -1.29 10.00
C GLY A 106 -26.21 -2.14 11.26
N GLN A 107 -27.26 -2.37 12.06
CA GLN A 107 -27.22 -3.28 13.21
C GLN A 107 -27.42 -4.74 12.79
N ARG A 108 -26.43 -5.33 12.12
CA ARG A 108 -26.42 -6.79 11.91
C ARG A 108 -25.86 -7.51 13.13
N VAL A 109 -26.46 -8.63 13.46
CA VAL A 109 -26.03 -9.53 14.55
C VAL A 109 -25.53 -10.82 13.94
N GLU A 110 -24.31 -11.20 14.19
CA GLU A 110 -23.73 -12.45 13.69
C GLU A 110 -24.62 -13.65 14.08
N GLY A 111 -25.02 -14.43 13.09
CA GLY A 111 -25.94 -15.55 13.22
C GLY A 111 -27.43 -15.15 13.37
N GLY A 112 -27.74 -13.87 13.21
CA GLY A 112 -29.09 -13.32 13.22
C GLY A 112 -29.85 -13.42 14.55
N ILE A 113 -30.95 -12.70 14.66
CA ILE A 113 -31.86 -12.74 15.83
C ILE A 113 -32.95 -13.77 15.56
N LYS A 114 -33.05 -14.81 16.42
CA LYS A 114 -34.06 -15.85 16.31
C LYS A 114 -35.39 -15.38 16.84
N ILE A 115 -36.43 -15.38 15.99
CA ILE A 115 -37.77 -15.02 16.36
C ILE A 115 -38.51 -16.25 16.93
N LYS A 116 -39.19 -16.06 18.04
CA LYS A 116 -39.92 -17.13 18.70
C LYS A 116 -41.38 -16.70 18.93
N LYS A 117 -42.30 -17.69 18.99
CA LYS A 117 -43.65 -17.49 19.49
C LYS A 117 -43.59 -16.86 20.88
N GLY A 118 -44.29 -15.79 21.09
CA GLY A 118 -44.24 -15.03 22.34
C GLY A 118 -45.53 -14.32 22.69
N LYS A 119 -45.54 -13.53 23.76
CA LYS A 119 -46.66 -12.67 24.15
C LYS A 119 -46.17 -11.24 24.30
N LEU A 120 -46.85 -10.33 23.57
CA LEU A 120 -46.65 -8.90 23.75
C LEU A 120 -47.80 -8.35 24.60
N ARG A 121 -47.51 -7.85 25.79
CA ARG A 121 -48.49 -7.37 26.76
C ARG A 121 -49.71 -8.33 26.91
N GLY A 122 -49.41 -9.63 27.02
CA GLY A 122 -50.42 -10.66 27.25
C GLY A 122 -51.06 -11.27 26.02
N VAL A 123 -50.97 -10.65 24.85
CA VAL A 123 -51.53 -11.15 23.56
C VAL A 123 -50.44 -11.97 22.85
N GLU A 124 -50.83 -13.13 22.34
CA GLU A 124 -49.94 -14.03 21.61
C GLU A 124 -49.53 -13.43 20.26
N SER A 125 -48.23 -13.55 19.92
CA SER A 125 -47.68 -13.22 18.59
C SER A 125 -46.89 -14.40 18.06
N ASP A 126 -47.26 -14.86 16.86
CA ASP A 126 -46.64 -16.00 16.19
C ASP A 126 -45.86 -15.55 14.98
N GLY A 127 -44.59 -15.15 15.19
CA GLY A 127 -43.76 -14.52 14.17
C GLY A 127 -43.66 -13.00 14.33
N MET A 128 -43.08 -12.35 13.31
CA MET A 128 -42.87 -10.90 13.31
C MET A 128 -42.90 -10.38 11.85
N MET A 129 -43.54 -9.23 11.66
CA MET A 129 -43.41 -8.46 10.40
C MET A 129 -42.14 -7.64 10.43
N CYS A 130 -41.44 -7.51 9.32
CA CYS A 130 -40.08 -6.96 9.29
C CYS A 130 -40.02 -5.60 8.56
N SER A 131 -39.21 -4.70 9.09
CA SER A 131 -38.68 -3.55 8.37
C SER A 131 -37.52 -3.98 7.45
N ILE A 132 -37.06 -3.08 6.57
CA ILE A 132 -35.93 -3.39 5.70
C ILE A 132 -34.61 -3.48 6.47
N GLU A 133 -34.48 -2.76 7.58
CA GLU A 133 -33.33 -2.78 8.48
C GLU A 133 -33.21 -4.13 9.20
N GLU A 134 -34.34 -4.71 9.64
CA GLU A 134 -34.37 -6.05 10.26
C GLU A 134 -33.96 -7.14 9.25
N LEU A 135 -34.15 -6.89 7.97
CA LEU A 135 -33.71 -7.76 6.87
C LEU A 135 -32.22 -7.50 6.46
N GLY A 136 -31.54 -6.65 7.19
CA GLY A 136 -30.10 -6.40 6.99
C GLY A 136 -29.75 -5.41 5.87
N SER A 137 -30.73 -4.63 5.41
CA SER A 137 -30.53 -3.59 4.40
C SER A 137 -30.92 -2.20 4.94
N ASN A 138 -31.15 -1.22 4.10
CA ASN A 138 -31.50 0.14 4.50
C ASN A 138 -32.27 0.88 3.40
N ARG A 139 -32.82 2.05 3.74
CA ARG A 139 -33.58 2.90 2.80
C ARG A 139 -32.77 3.46 1.64
N ASP A 140 -31.45 3.58 1.77
CA ASP A 140 -30.63 4.04 0.66
C ASP A 140 -30.65 3.02 -0.48
N MET A 141 -30.72 1.73 -0.16
CA MET A 141 -30.78 0.64 -1.13
C MET A 141 -32.22 0.28 -1.52
N TYR A 142 -33.19 0.60 -0.66
CA TYR A 142 -34.63 0.38 -0.88
C TYR A 142 -35.41 1.69 -0.66
N PRO A 143 -35.39 2.63 -1.64
CA PRO A 143 -35.96 3.97 -1.47
C PRO A 143 -37.46 3.99 -1.16
N GLU A 144 -38.18 2.90 -1.53
CA GLU A 144 -39.61 2.72 -1.25
C GLU A 144 -39.89 2.31 0.21
N ALA A 145 -38.89 1.89 0.98
CA ALA A 145 -39.05 1.52 2.39
C ALA A 145 -39.45 2.74 3.24
N PRO A 146 -40.39 2.60 4.19
CA PRO A 146 -40.76 3.70 5.07
C PRO A 146 -39.62 4.08 6.02
N GLU A 147 -39.63 5.33 6.49
CA GLU A 147 -38.63 5.79 7.47
C GLU A 147 -38.73 5.04 8.82
N TYR A 148 -39.97 4.76 9.22
CA TYR A 148 -40.27 3.95 10.40
C TYR A 148 -41.45 3.01 10.05
N GLY A 149 -41.23 1.70 10.17
CA GLY A 149 -42.32 0.74 10.00
C GLY A 149 -41.91 -0.49 9.18
N ILE A 150 -42.90 -1.23 8.81
CA ILE A 150 -42.77 -2.48 8.06
C ILE A 150 -42.60 -2.18 6.58
N TYR A 151 -41.76 -2.95 5.87
CA TYR A 151 -41.68 -2.90 4.42
C TYR A 151 -43.00 -3.40 3.80
N ILE A 152 -43.51 -2.71 2.78
CA ILE A 152 -44.76 -3.07 2.08
C ILE A 152 -44.40 -3.44 0.63
N PHE A 153 -44.77 -4.65 0.22
CA PHE A 153 -44.58 -5.11 -1.15
C PHE A 153 -45.65 -4.51 -2.10
N ASP A 154 -45.34 -4.47 -3.38
CA ASP A 154 -46.29 -4.13 -4.44
C ASP A 154 -47.42 -5.17 -4.52
N ASP A 155 -48.55 -4.80 -5.14
CA ASP A 155 -49.76 -5.63 -5.23
C ASP A 155 -49.56 -6.96 -5.98
N ASP A 156 -48.55 -7.08 -6.83
CA ASP A 156 -48.22 -8.27 -7.62
C ASP A 156 -47.42 -9.33 -6.84
N ALA A 157 -46.95 -9.00 -5.63
CA ALA A 157 -46.23 -9.95 -4.77
C ALA A 157 -47.15 -11.15 -4.38
N VAL A 158 -46.58 -12.36 -4.39
CA VAL A 158 -47.35 -13.60 -4.17
C VAL A 158 -47.26 -14.03 -2.70
N VAL A 159 -48.37 -14.10 -2.02
CA VAL A 159 -48.44 -14.52 -0.60
C VAL A 159 -47.95 -15.96 -0.43
N GLY A 160 -47.09 -16.17 0.57
CA GLY A 160 -46.45 -17.45 0.88
C GLY A 160 -45.12 -17.70 0.17
N GLU A 161 -44.75 -16.88 -0.83
CA GLU A 161 -43.42 -16.95 -1.45
C GLU A 161 -42.34 -16.38 -0.56
N SER A 162 -41.07 -16.69 -0.86
CA SER A 162 -39.92 -16.18 -0.15
C SER A 162 -39.81 -14.67 -0.28
N ALA A 163 -39.90 -13.94 0.83
CA ALA A 163 -39.68 -12.50 0.88
C ALA A 163 -38.21 -12.17 0.58
N ILE A 164 -37.27 -13.01 1.00
CA ILE A 164 -35.82 -12.87 0.77
C ILE A 164 -35.55 -12.81 -0.76
N LYS A 165 -36.15 -13.78 -1.50
CA LYS A 165 -36.03 -13.85 -2.95
C LYS A 165 -36.70 -12.66 -3.65
N SER A 166 -37.90 -12.30 -3.23
CA SER A 166 -38.65 -11.17 -3.79
C SER A 166 -37.95 -9.82 -3.58
N LEU A 167 -37.22 -9.67 -2.48
CA LEU A 167 -36.37 -8.49 -2.23
C LEU A 167 -34.99 -8.55 -2.94
N GLY A 168 -34.67 -9.68 -3.57
CA GLY A 168 -33.32 -9.85 -4.20
C GLY A 168 -32.18 -10.03 -3.19
N LEU A 169 -32.50 -10.45 -1.98
CA LEU A 169 -31.50 -10.71 -0.93
C LEU A 169 -30.94 -12.15 -1.00
N GLU A 170 -31.52 -13.05 -1.81
CA GLU A 170 -30.95 -14.37 -2.10
C GLU A 170 -29.85 -14.23 -3.15
N ASP A 171 -28.73 -13.57 -2.77
CA ASP A 171 -27.62 -13.27 -3.64
C ASP A 171 -26.27 -13.32 -2.91
N VAL A 172 -25.20 -13.40 -3.67
CA VAL A 172 -23.83 -13.37 -3.17
C VAL A 172 -23.09 -12.23 -3.85
N VAL A 173 -22.59 -11.30 -3.07
CA VAL A 173 -21.73 -10.22 -3.57
C VAL A 173 -20.28 -10.65 -3.42
N VAL A 174 -19.53 -10.60 -4.50
CA VAL A 174 -18.09 -10.97 -4.56
C VAL A 174 -17.28 -9.70 -4.71
N GLU A 175 -16.28 -9.55 -3.86
CA GLU A 175 -15.30 -8.45 -3.90
C GLU A 175 -14.03 -8.89 -4.62
N TYR A 176 -13.64 -8.12 -5.66
CA TYR A 176 -12.45 -8.38 -6.46
C TYR A 176 -11.40 -7.30 -6.27
N GLU A 177 -10.14 -7.74 -6.21
CA GLU A 177 -8.98 -6.87 -6.38
C GLU A 177 -8.53 -6.89 -7.84
N ILE A 178 -9.06 -5.97 -8.65
CA ILE A 178 -8.72 -5.86 -10.07
C ILE A 178 -7.45 -5.03 -10.25
N THR A 179 -6.44 -5.64 -10.87
CA THR A 179 -5.18 -4.97 -11.19
C THR A 179 -5.32 -4.00 -12.37
N SER A 180 -4.46 -3.00 -12.46
CA SER A 180 -4.58 -1.92 -13.46
C SER A 180 -4.34 -2.37 -14.91
N ASN A 181 -3.81 -3.56 -15.15
CA ASN A 181 -3.66 -4.16 -16.48
C ASN A 181 -4.96 -4.79 -17.00
N ARG A 182 -5.89 -5.17 -16.11
CA ARG A 182 -7.15 -5.82 -16.43
C ARG A 182 -8.33 -4.84 -16.36
N VAL A 183 -8.25 -3.77 -17.16
CA VAL A 183 -9.29 -2.72 -17.20
C VAL A 183 -10.63 -3.27 -17.68
N ASP A 184 -10.65 -4.28 -18.53
CA ASP A 184 -11.84 -5.00 -18.97
C ASP A 184 -12.65 -5.59 -17.80
N CYS A 185 -11.96 -6.02 -16.71
CA CYS A 185 -12.57 -6.59 -15.52
C CYS A 185 -13.15 -5.54 -14.55
N PHE A 186 -13.01 -4.22 -14.81
CA PHE A 186 -13.77 -3.20 -14.07
C PHE A 186 -15.23 -3.07 -14.54
N SER A 187 -15.80 -4.18 -15.03
CA SER A 187 -17.17 -4.29 -15.54
C SER A 187 -17.74 -5.68 -15.24
N VAL A 188 -19.07 -5.73 -15.05
CA VAL A 188 -19.77 -7.02 -14.85
C VAL A 188 -19.63 -7.92 -16.09
N VAL A 189 -19.71 -7.35 -17.28
CA VAL A 189 -19.53 -8.07 -18.55
C VAL A 189 -18.13 -8.66 -18.65
N GLY A 190 -17.09 -7.92 -18.26
CA GLY A 190 -15.71 -8.42 -18.26
C GLY A 190 -15.48 -9.54 -17.23
N ILE A 191 -15.99 -9.40 -16.01
CA ILE A 191 -15.94 -10.47 -14.99
C ILE A 191 -16.75 -11.69 -15.46
N ALA A 192 -17.91 -11.51 -16.08
CA ALA A 192 -18.70 -12.62 -16.59
C ALA A 192 -17.99 -13.39 -17.72
N ARG A 193 -17.26 -12.70 -18.60
CA ARG A 193 -16.39 -13.32 -19.62
C ARG A 193 -15.29 -14.17 -18.96
N GLU A 194 -14.61 -13.64 -17.95
CA GLU A 194 -13.61 -14.37 -17.19
C GLU A 194 -14.19 -15.59 -16.45
N ALA A 195 -15.36 -15.43 -15.84
CA ALA A 195 -16.07 -16.53 -15.19
C ALA A 195 -16.45 -17.63 -16.20
N ALA A 196 -17.00 -17.26 -17.35
CA ALA A 196 -17.32 -18.22 -18.41
C ALA A 196 -16.09 -18.99 -18.88
N ALA A 197 -14.96 -18.31 -19.09
CA ALA A 197 -13.69 -18.90 -19.49
C ALA A 197 -13.15 -19.85 -18.40
N THR A 198 -13.17 -19.42 -17.14
CA THR A 198 -12.69 -20.18 -15.98
C THR A 198 -13.48 -21.47 -15.77
N PHE A 199 -14.82 -21.40 -15.85
CA PHE A 199 -15.70 -22.54 -15.65
C PHE A 199 -16.03 -23.32 -16.93
N ASN A 200 -15.42 -22.93 -18.05
CA ASN A 200 -15.68 -23.52 -19.36
C ASN A 200 -17.18 -23.54 -19.73
N LYS A 201 -17.85 -22.41 -19.53
CA LYS A 201 -19.27 -22.19 -19.82
C LYS A 201 -19.43 -21.22 -21.00
N ALA A 202 -20.61 -21.21 -21.60
CA ALA A 202 -20.95 -20.23 -22.64
C ALA A 202 -21.13 -18.84 -22.01
N PHE A 203 -20.63 -17.82 -22.72
CA PHE A 203 -20.82 -16.42 -22.38
C PHE A 203 -21.81 -15.76 -23.34
N TYR A 204 -22.80 -15.09 -22.79
CA TYR A 204 -23.88 -14.43 -23.56
C TYR A 204 -23.84 -12.92 -23.22
N PRO A 205 -23.03 -12.12 -23.93
CA PRO A 205 -23.00 -10.67 -23.71
C PRO A 205 -24.36 -10.03 -24.06
N PRO A 206 -24.66 -8.85 -23.51
CA PRO A 206 -25.88 -8.12 -23.89
C PRO A 206 -25.96 -7.86 -25.40
N VAL A 207 -27.10 -8.15 -26.01
CA VAL A 207 -27.35 -7.76 -27.38
C VAL A 207 -27.90 -6.34 -27.41
N VAL A 208 -27.12 -5.41 -27.97
CA VAL A 208 -27.44 -3.98 -27.94
C VAL A 208 -27.89 -3.51 -29.33
N THR A 209 -29.15 -3.15 -29.45
CA THR A 209 -29.77 -2.70 -30.70
C THR A 209 -30.80 -1.61 -30.41
N PRO A 210 -30.41 -0.38 -30.05
CA PRO A 210 -31.35 0.70 -29.86
C PRO A 210 -32.04 1.04 -31.21
N THR A 211 -33.32 1.28 -31.21
CA THR A 211 -34.08 1.54 -32.42
C THR A 211 -33.87 2.98 -32.90
N GLY A 212 -34.06 3.94 -32.03
CA GLY A 212 -34.07 5.38 -32.37
C GLY A 212 -35.25 5.77 -33.27
N ASN A 213 -35.52 7.06 -33.41
CA ASN A 213 -36.50 7.60 -34.35
C ASN A 213 -35.84 8.03 -35.68
N ASP A 214 -36.62 8.60 -36.59
CA ASP A 214 -36.16 9.02 -37.93
C ASP A 214 -35.34 10.32 -37.95
N GLU A 215 -35.17 11.00 -36.82
CA GLU A 215 -34.35 12.22 -36.70
C GLU A 215 -32.86 11.86 -36.53
N ASN A 216 -31.98 12.87 -36.63
CA ASN A 216 -30.53 12.65 -36.49
C ASN A 216 -29.95 13.47 -35.33
N ALA A 217 -29.22 12.81 -34.44
CA ALA A 217 -28.53 13.48 -33.31
C ALA A 217 -27.63 14.64 -33.75
N ALA A 218 -27.03 14.58 -34.95
CA ALA A 218 -26.20 15.65 -35.51
C ALA A 218 -26.96 16.96 -35.82
N ASP A 219 -28.29 16.92 -35.91
CA ASP A 219 -29.12 18.12 -36.07
C ASP A 219 -29.33 18.88 -34.74
N TYR A 220 -29.11 18.21 -33.64
CA TYR A 220 -29.29 18.75 -32.28
C TYR A 220 -28.05 19.31 -31.68
N ILE A 221 -26.87 18.67 -31.91
CA ILE A 221 -25.62 18.98 -31.27
C ILE A 221 -24.42 18.74 -32.18
N LYS A 222 -23.42 19.60 -32.08
CA LYS A 222 -22.10 19.41 -32.68
C LYS A 222 -21.07 19.12 -31.57
N VAL A 223 -20.11 18.26 -31.86
CA VAL A 223 -19.01 17.95 -30.94
C VAL A 223 -17.66 18.32 -31.58
N THR A 224 -16.85 19.08 -30.86
CA THR A 224 -15.51 19.50 -31.26
C THR A 224 -14.50 19.09 -30.18
N VAL A 225 -13.57 18.21 -30.52
CA VAL A 225 -12.47 17.82 -29.60
C VAL A 225 -11.21 18.58 -29.98
N LYS A 226 -10.78 19.53 -29.13
CA LYS A 226 -9.55 20.34 -29.36
C LYS A 226 -8.28 19.61 -28.94
N ASN A 227 -8.39 18.68 -28.00
CA ASN A 227 -7.26 17.93 -27.45
C ASN A 227 -7.45 16.41 -27.67
N PRO A 228 -7.26 15.91 -28.91
CA PRO A 228 -7.50 14.50 -29.26
C PRO A 228 -6.55 13.51 -28.55
N GLU A 229 -5.40 13.96 -28.06
CA GLU A 229 -4.47 13.18 -27.24
C GLU A 229 -5.02 12.92 -25.82
N LEU A 230 -5.87 13.82 -25.30
CA LEU A 230 -6.49 13.70 -24.00
C LEU A 230 -7.92 13.14 -24.07
N CYS A 231 -8.59 13.26 -25.20
CA CYS A 231 -9.90 12.70 -25.47
C CYS A 231 -9.89 12.00 -26.85
N PRO A 232 -9.49 10.73 -26.93
CA PRO A 232 -9.40 10.00 -28.20
C PRO A 232 -10.77 9.76 -28.84
N ARG A 233 -11.85 9.60 -28.06
CA ARG A 233 -13.22 9.43 -28.56
C ARG A 233 -14.24 10.12 -27.67
N TYR A 234 -15.25 10.72 -28.30
CA TYR A 234 -16.41 11.31 -27.66
C TYR A 234 -17.68 10.93 -28.43
N CYS A 235 -18.56 10.18 -27.79
CA CYS A 235 -19.87 9.78 -28.32
C CYS A 235 -20.98 10.57 -27.65
N ALA A 236 -21.97 11.03 -28.44
CA ALA A 236 -23.15 11.71 -27.95
C ALA A 236 -24.41 11.17 -28.59
N ARG A 237 -25.42 10.88 -27.78
CA ARG A 237 -26.76 10.53 -28.18
C ARG A 237 -27.78 11.50 -27.61
N ILE A 238 -28.90 11.70 -28.25
CA ILE A 238 -29.99 12.59 -27.83
C ILE A 238 -31.21 11.77 -27.44
N VAL A 239 -31.81 12.13 -26.31
CA VAL A 239 -33.11 11.58 -25.87
C VAL A 239 -34.07 12.74 -25.61
N LYS A 240 -35.25 12.66 -26.13
CA LYS A 240 -36.30 13.68 -25.95
C LYS A 240 -37.56 13.07 -25.31
N ASN A 241 -38.54 13.95 -24.99
CA ASN A 241 -39.79 13.53 -24.36
C ASN A 241 -39.55 12.70 -23.08
N ILE A 242 -38.65 13.13 -22.25
CA ILE A 242 -38.15 12.43 -21.07
C ILE A 242 -39.28 12.28 -20.04
N LYS A 243 -39.31 11.10 -19.42
CA LYS A 243 -40.24 10.76 -18.32
C LYS A 243 -39.38 10.25 -17.13
N ILE A 244 -39.13 11.13 -16.17
CA ILE A 244 -38.44 10.75 -14.94
C ILE A 244 -39.36 9.95 -14.03
N GLY A 245 -38.88 8.83 -13.51
CA GLY A 245 -39.60 7.95 -12.60
C GLY A 245 -38.64 6.96 -11.91
N PRO A 246 -39.15 6.09 -11.04
CA PRO A 246 -38.34 5.03 -10.45
C PRO A 246 -37.89 4.03 -11.53
N SER A 247 -36.68 3.52 -11.37
CA SER A 247 -36.18 2.41 -12.20
C SER A 247 -36.94 1.10 -11.92
N PRO A 248 -36.97 0.15 -12.86
CA PRO A 248 -37.53 -1.18 -12.60
C PRO A 248 -36.83 -1.87 -11.42
N LYS A 249 -37.54 -2.67 -10.65
CA LYS A 249 -37.04 -3.36 -9.46
C LYS A 249 -35.79 -4.21 -9.71
N TRP A 250 -35.72 -4.87 -10.88
CA TRP A 250 -34.53 -5.66 -11.24
C TRP A 250 -33.28 -4.81 -11.35
N MET A 251 -33.36 -3.57 -11.86
CA MET A 251 -32.22 -2.64 -11.95
C MET A 251 -31.85 -2.09 -10.57
N GLN A 252 -32.85 -1.66 -9.78
CA GLN A 252 -32.64 -1.20 -8.42
C GLN A 252 -31.90 -2.26 -7.57
N ARG A 253 -32.32 -3.54 -7.65
CA ARG A 253 -31.69 -4.65 -6.91
C ARG A 253 -30.27 -4.92 -7.33
N ARG A 254 -29.97 -4.89 -8.66
CA ARG A 254 -28.60 -5.04 -9.15
C ARG A 254 -27.69 -3.90 -8.67
N LEU A 255 -28.14 -2.65 -8.73
CA LEU A 255 -27.41 -1.49 -8.21
C LEU A 255 -27.21 -1.61 -6.69
N ALA A 256 -28.27 -1.93 -5.94
CA ALA A 256 -28.21 -2.11 -4.50
C ALA A 256 -27.23 -3.22 -4.08
N SER A 257 -27.18 -4.34 -4.82
CA SER A 257 -26.26 -5.46 -4.52
C SER A 257 -24.79 -5.07 -4.64
N VAL A 258 -24.45 -4.07 -5.44
CA VAL A 258 -23.07 -3.55 -5.58
C VAL A 258 -22.83 -2.26 -4.80
N GLY A 259 -23.79 -1.86 -3.94
CA GLY A 259 -23.67 -0.71 -3.04
C GLY A 259 -24.01 0.63 -3.66
N ILE A 260 -24.66 0.66 -4.84
CA ILE A 260 -25.10 1.88 -5.51
C ILE A 260 -26.56 2.16 -5.16
N ARG A 261 -26.82 3.36 -4.62
CA ARG A 261 -28.16 3.82 -4.27
C ARG A 261 -28.99 4.10 -5.51
N PRO A 262 -30.16 3.46 -5.71
CA PRO A 262 -31.09 3.83 -6.75
C PRO A 262 -31.70 5.22 -6.51
N ILE A 263 -31.81 6.05 -7.57
CA ILE A 263 -32.31 7.43 -7.48
C ILE A 263 -33.56 7.60 -8.39
N ASN A 264 -33.30 7.55 -9.69
CA ASN A 264 -34.33 7.59 -10.72
C ASN A 264 -33.87 6.89 -12.00
N ASN A 265 -34.73 6.62 -12.92
CA ASN A 265 -34.45 5.85 -14.14
C ASN A 265 -33.26 6.41 -14.96
N LEU A 266 -33.07 7.72 -15.03
CA LEU A 266 -31.98 8.33 -15.83
C LEU A 266 -30.62 8.15 -15.14
N VAL A 267 -30.54 8.47 -13.85
CA VAL A 267 -29.33 8.31 -13.07
C VAL A 267 -28.97 6.83 -12.92
N ASP A 268 -29.96 5.99 -12.69
CA ASP A 268 -29.76 4.55 -12.50
C ASP A 268 -29.28 3.88 -13.79
N ILE A 269 -29.77 4.30 -14.99
CA ILE A 269 -29.27 3.83 -16.27
C ILE A 269 -27.77 4.14 -16.41
N THR A 270 -27.33 5.37 -16.11
CA THR A 270 -25.90 5.73 -16.24
C THR A 270 -25.03 4.94 -15.26
N ASN A 271 -25.49 4.76 -14.02
CA ASN A 271 -24.79 3.95 -13.01
C ASN A 271 -24.79 2.46 -13.40
N TYR A 272 -25.92 1.95 -13.89
CA TYR A 272 -26.04 0.56 -14.33
C TYR A 272 -25.09 0.25 -15.48
N VAL A 273 -25.02 1.10 -16.51
CA VAL A 273 -24.11 0.94 -17.64
C VAL A 273 -22.66 1.11 -17.23
N MET A 274 -22.38 2.01 -16.29
CA MET A 274 -21.04 2.14 -15.73
C MET A 274 -20.57 0.85 -15.05
N GLU A 275 -21.43 0.15 -14.31
CA GLU A 275 -21.09 -1.14 -13.72
C GLU A 275 -21.12 -2.29 -14.72
N GLU A 276 -22.12 -2.34 -15.61
CA GLU A 276 -22.27 -3.39 -16.62
C GLU A 276 -21.11 -3.40 -17.62
N TYR A 277 -20.72 -2.23 -18.17
CA TYR A 277 -19.69 -2.06 -19.23
C TYR A 277 -18.37 -1.48 -18.74
N GLY A 278 -18.28 -1.00 -17.50
CA GLY A 278 -17.07 -0.31 -17.01
C GLY A 278 -16.90 1.09 -17.60
N GLN A 279 -17.90 1.64 -18.28
CA GLN A 279 -17.86 2.92 -18.97
C GLN A 279 -18.68 3.97 -18.24
N PRO A 280 -18.04 4.93 -17.53
CA PRO A 280 -18.76 6.04 -16.94
C PRO A 280 -19.43 6.89 -18.03
N MET A 281 -20.65 7.32 -17.74
CA MET A 281 -21.46 8.16 -18.62
C MET A 281 -21.90 9.42 -17.90
N HIS A 282 -22.21 10.46 -18.66
CA HIS A 282 -22.86 11.65 -18.15
C HIS A 282 -24.07 12.04 -18.97
N ALA A 283 -25.01 12.74 -18.34
CA ALA A 283 -26.19 13.28 -19.00
C ALA A 283 -26.31 14.79 -18.75
N TYR A 284 -26.50 15.54 -19.80
CA TYR A 284 -26.69 16.98 -19.78
C TYR A 284 -28.10 17.35 -20.20
N ASP A 285 -28.71 18.34 -19.56
CA ASP A 285 -29.90 19.00 -20.10
C ASP A 285 -29.50 19.79 -21.36
N LEU A 286 -30.02 19.36 -22.53
CA LEU A 286 -29.65 19.94 -23.83
C LEU A 286 -30.04 21.42 -23.94
N ASP A 287 -31.09 21.85 -23.25
CA ASP A 287 -31.55 23.25 -23.28
C ASP A 287 -30.58 24.19 -22.53
N THR A 288 -29.74 23.68 -21.66
CA THR A 288 -28.71 24.43 -20.95
C THR A 288 -27.43 24.60 -21.74
N ILE A 289 -27.26 23.86 -22.85
CA ILE A 289 -26.03 23.84 -23.69
C ILE A 289 -26.11 25.02 -24.68
N GLU A 290 -25.33 26.05 -24.43
CA GLU A 290 -25.28 27.23 -25.27
C GLU A 290 -24.54 26.96 -26.59
N GLY A 291 -25.11 27.48 -27.69
CA GLY A 291 -24.48 27.32 -29.01
C GLY A 291 -24.69 25.97 -29.67
N LYS A 292 -25.43 25.03 -29.06
CA LYS A 292 -25.62 23.64 -29.52
C LYS A 292 -24.31 22.96 -29.92
N GLU A 293 -23.30 23.17 -29.15
CA GLU A 293 -21.97 22.58 -29.38
C GLU A 293 -21.36 22.12 -28.06
N ILE A 294 -20.75 20.93 -28.07
CA ILE A 294 -19.83 20.46 -27.03
C ILE A 294 -18.41 20.70 -27.51
N VAL A 295 -17.59 21.34 -26.69
CA VAL A 295 -16.18 21.61 -26.95
C VAL A 295 -15.33 20.97 -25.85
N VAL A 296 -14.57 19.93 -26.19
CA VAL A 296 -13.61 19.31 -25.25
C VAL A 296 -12.26 20.02 -25.39
N ARG A 297 -11.85 20.73 -24.33
CA ARG A 297 -10.58 21.51 -24.29
C ARG A 297 -9.95 21.46 -22.92
N THR A 298 -8.67 21.82 -22.83
CA THR A 298 -8.07 22.10 -21.51
C THR A 298 -8.61 23.41 -20.95
N ALA A 299 -8.63 23.50 -19.61
CA ALA A 299 -9.05 24.73 -18.92
C ALA A 299 -8.10 25.90 -19.22
N GLU A 300 -8.57 27.13 -18.99
CA GLU A 300 -7.71 28.31 -18.95
C GLU A 300 -7.07 28.43 -17.55
N LYS A 301 -5.98 29.19 -17.47
CA LYS A 301 -5.30 29.39 -16.19
C LYS A 301 -6.20 30.16 -15.21
N GLY A 302 -6.49 29.56 -14.07
CA GLY A 302 -7.33 30.15 -13.04
C GLY A 302 -8.82 30.10 -13.37
N GLU A 303 -9.25 29.27 -14.32
CA GLU A 303 -10.66 29.08 -14.67
C GLU A 303 -11.41 28.48 -13.47
N LYS A 304 -12.48 29.18 -13.06
CA LYS A 304 -13.32 28.76 -11.94
C LYS A 304 -14.53 28.00 -12.43
N PHE A 305 -14.85 26.92 -11.75
CA PHE A 305 -15.94 26.05 -12.11
C PHE A 305 -16.64 25.46 -10.88
N THR A 306 -17.97 25.47 -10.84
CA THR A 306 -18.77 24.88 -9.77
C THR A 306 -19.25 23.50 -10.18
N THR A 307 -18.84 22.50 -9.44
CA THR A 307 -19.18 21.10 -9.65
C THR A 307 -20.54 20.73 -9.04
N LEU A 308 -21.10 19.57 -9.42
CA LEU A 308 -22.41 19.09 -8.94
C LEU A 308 -22.55 18.98 -7.41
N ASP A 309 -21.44 18.94 -6.68
CA ASP A 309 -21.40 18.98 -5.21
C ASP A 309 -21.49 20.41 -4.65
N GLY A 310 -21.74 21.42 -5.50
CA GLY A 310 -21.89 22.83 -5.12
C GLY A 310 -20.58 23.52 -4.74
N GLN A 311 -19.41 22.92 -4.97
CA GLN A 311 -18.11 23.51 -4.63
C GLN A 311 -17.47 24.21 -5.82
N GLU A 312 -17.05 25.49 -5.63
CA GLU A 312 -16.24 26.22 -6.61
C GLU A 312 -14.78 25.71 -6.55
N ARG A 313 -14.23 25.37 -7.71
CA ARG A 313 -12.87 24.87 -7.87
C ARG A 313 -12.12 25.71 -8.91
N GLU A 314 -10.83 25.92 -8.69
CA GLU A 314 -9.95 26.63 -9.62
C GLU A 314 -9.15 25.62 -10.45
N MET A 315 -9.22 25.79 -11.79
CA MET A 315 -8.57 24.91 -12.76
C MET A 315 -7.32 25.59 -13.34
N ASP A 316 -6.45 24.79 -13.94
CA ASP A 316 -5.35 25.24 -14.79
C ASP A 316 -5.30 24.47 -16.11
N GLU A 317 -4.37 24.86 -16.98
CA GLU A 317 -4.25 24.36 -18.34
C GLU A 317 -3.96 22.86 -18.46
N SER A 318 -3.71 22.17 -17.33
CA SER A 318 -3.52 20.69 -17.31
C SER A 318 -4.83 19.92 -17.19
N VAL A 319 -5.91 20.55 -16.77
CA VAL A 319 -7.21 19.93 -16.52
C VAL A 319 -8.06 19.95 -17.80
N LEU A 320 -8.57 18.78 -18.19
CA LEU A 320 -9.48 18.67 -19.35
C LEU A 320 -10.91 19.00 -18.94
N MET A 321 -11.56 19.86 -19.71
CA MET A 321 -12.92 20.34 -19.47
C MET A 321 -13.86 19.96 -20.60
N ILE A 322 -15.09 19.69 -20.25
CA ILE A 322 -16.22 19.67 -21.20
C ILE A 322 -16.87 21.05 -21.15
N CYS A 323 -16.97 21.68 -22.32
CA CYS A 323 -17.53 23.02 -22.47
C CYS A 323 -18.69 23.01 -23.46
N ASP A 324 -19.57 23.97 -23.37
CA ASP A 324 -20.49 24.33 -24.46
C ASP A 324 -19.87 25.41 -25.36
N GLY A 325 -20.66 26.10 -26.17
CA GLY A 325 -20.19 27.18 -27.07
C GLY A 325 -19.66 28.41 -26.33
N LYS A 326 -19.85 28.54 -25.00
CA LYS A 326 -19.50 29.73 -24.23
C LYS A 326 -18.84 29.47 -22.87
N LYS A 327 -19.20 28.41 -22.16
CA LYS A 327 -18.80 28.14 -20.77
C LYS A 327 -18.41 26.67 -20.56
N SER A 328 -17.70 26.41 -19.46
CA SER A 328 -17.45 25.04 -19.00
C SER A 328 -18.71 24.45 -18.34
N ILE A 329 -18.99 23.18 -18.63
CA ILE A 329 -20.16 22.44 -18.15
C ILE A 329 -19.79 21.15 -17.42
N GLY A 330 -18.51 20.76 -17.43
CA GLY A 330 -18.02 19.58 -16.71
C GLY A 330 -16.50 19.50 -16.67
N ILE A 331 -15.97 18.79 -15.65
CA ILE A 331 -14.58 18.38 -15.60
C ILE A 331 -14.52 16.98 -16.20
N ALA A 332 -13.86 16.82 -17.34
CA ALA A 332 -13.83 15.59 -18.11
C ALA A 332 -13.46 14.36 -17.25
N GLY A 333 -14.33 13.36 -17.24
CA GLY A 333 -14.12 12.10 -16.54
C GLY A 333 -14.06 12.18 -15.01
N ILE A 334 -14.37 13.32 -14.40
CA ILE A 334 -14.34 13.52 -12.95
C ILE A 334 -15.73 13.87 -12.41
N MET A 335 -16.28 15.05 -12.78
CA MET A 335 -17.60 15.47 -12.30
C MET A 335 -18.23 16.51 -13.23
N GLY A 336 -19.54 16.40 -13.46
CA GLY A 336 -20.32 17.42 -14.18
C GLY A 336 -20.47 18.74 -13.42
N GLY A 337 -21.00 19.74 -14.08
CA GLY A 337 -21.28 21.05 -13.52
C GLY A 337 -22.71 21.21 -13.04
N GLU A 338 -22.89 22.02 -11.99
CA GLU A 338 -24.20 22.42 -11.49
C GLU A 338 -25.03 23.14 -12.57
N ASN A 339 -24.36 23.84 -13.47
CA ASN A 339 -24.95 24.66 -14.53
C ASN A 339 -25.52 23.88 -15.75
N SER A 340 -25.41 22.57 -15.76
CA SER A 340 -25.86 21.69 -16.86
C SER A 340 -26.50 20.38 -16.36
N MET A 341 -26.77 20.30 -15.05
CA MET A 341 -27.35 19.11 -14.44
C MET A 341 -28.78 18.85 -14.93
N ILE A 342 -29.17 17.59 -14.93
CA ILE A 342 -30.53 17.16 -15.20
C ILE A 342 -31.41 17.55 -14.00
N THR A 343 -32.51 18.25 -14.29
CA THR A 343 -33.56 18.62 -13.34
C THR A 343 -34.87 17.86 -13.64
N ASP A 344 -35.82 17.90 -12.71
CA ASP A 344 -37.11 17.16 -12.86
C ASP A 344 -37.95 17.60 -14.05
N ASP A 345 -37.69 18.78 -14.62
CA ASP A 345 -38.40 19.37 -15.75
C ASP A 345 -37.69 19.21 -17.09
N VAL A 346 -36.59 18.45 -17.15
CA VAL A 346 -35.85 18.19 -18.39
C VAL A 346 -36.75 17.57 -19.46
N GLN A 347 -36.67 18.10 -20.68
CA GLN A 347 -37.43 17.60 -21.83
C GLN A 347 -36.55 16.88 -22.83
N THR A 348 -35.33 17.36 -23.02
CA THR A 348 -34.36 16.77 -23.95
C THR A 348 -32.99 16.70 -23.27
N MET A 349 -32.36 15.56 -23.33
CA MET A 349 -31.03 15.38 -22.77
C MET A 349 -30.02 14.87 -23.79
N LEU A 350 -28.76 15.15 -23.54
CA LEU A 350 -27.61 14.57 -24.23
C LEU A 350 -26.95 13.55 -23.33
N PHE A 351 -26.86 12.29 -23.78
CA PHE A 351 -25.93 11.32 -23.17
C PHE A 351 -24.52 11.50 -23.72
N GLU A 352 -23.55 11.46 -22.83
CA GLU A 352 -22.13 11.41 -23.10
C GLU A 352 -21.55 10.04 -22.72
N ALA A 353 -20.83 9.42 -23.65
CA ALA A 353 -19.86 8.37 -23.34
C ALA A 353 -18.56 8.69 -24.05
N ALA A 354 -17.52 9.00 -23.30
CA ALA A 354 -16.24 9.41 -23.84
C ALA A 354 -15.09 8.57 -23.29
N CYS A 355 -13.96 8.59 -23.97
CA CYS A 355 -12.72 8.05 -23.46
C CYS A 355 -11.72 9.18 -23.23
N PHE A 356 -11.09 9.22 -22.06
CA PHE A 356 -10.12 10.23 -21.67
C PHE A 356 -8.78 9.59 -21.32
N ASP A 357 -7.69 10.34 -21.48
CA ASP A 357 -6.37 9.89 -21.05
C ASP A 357 -6.31 9.65 -19.53
N GLY A 358 -6.11 8.39 -19.13
CA GLY A 358 -6.17 7.99 -17.73
C GLY A 358 -5.11 8.67 -16.86
N THR A 359 -3.95 9.01 -17.42
CA THR A 359 -2.90 9.73 -16.71
C THR A 359 -3.31 11.17 -16.42
N ASN A 360 -3.96 11.83 -17.38
CA ASN A 360 -4.50 13.18 -17.21
C ASN A 360 -5.59 13.18 -16.14
N ILE A 361 -6.57 12.27 -16.21
CA ILE A 361 -7.65 12.17 -15.23
C ILE A 361 -7.09 11.95 -13.82
N ARG A 362 -6.16 11.02 -13.64
CA ARG A 362 -5.53 10.76 -12.33
C ARG A 362 -4.83 11.99 -11.76
N LYS A 363 -4.06 12.70 -12.60
CA LYS A 363 -3.33 13.91 -12.16
C LYS A 363 -4.30 15.04 -11.82
N SER A 364 -5.33 15.25 -12.65
CA SER A 364 -6.35 16.28 -12.45
C SER A 364 -7.17 16.00 -11.19
N SER A 365 -7.68 14.79 -11.01
CA SER A 365 -8.43 14.37 -9.82
C SER A 365 -7.62 14.60 -8.52
N LYS A 366 -6.36 14.19 -8.51
CA LYS A 366 -5.46 14.42 -7.36
C LYS A 366 -5.22 15.91 -7.10
N LYS A 367 -5.02 16.70 -8.17
CA LYS A 367 -4.73 18.14 -8.08
C LYS A 367 -5.89 18.95 -7.49
N ILE A 368 -7.11 18.68 -7.95
CA ILE A 368 -8.31 19.37 -7.46
C ILE A 368 -8.87 18.74 -6.17
N GLY A 369 -8.27 17.63 -5.68
CA GLY A 369 -8.69 16.93 -4.48
C GLY A 369 -10.07 16.26 -4.59
N LEU A 370 -10.49 15.87 -5.80
CA LEU A 370 -11.80 15.27 -6.06
C LEU A 370 -11.65 13.90 -6.73
N ARG A 371 -11.98 12.84 -6.00
CA ARG A 371 -12.04 11.48 -6.51
C ARG A 371 -13.48 11.00 -6.56
N THR A 372 -13.90 10.46 -7.70
CA THR A 372 -15.24 9.90 -7.95
C THR A 372 -15.09 8.49 -8.52
N ASP A 373 -16.17 7.70 -8.55
CA ASP A 373 -16.18 6.37 -9.18
C ASP A 373 -15.82 6.46 -10.65
N ALA A 374 -16.33 7.48 -11.35
CA ALA A 374 -15.98 7.76 -12.75
C ALA A 374 -14.47 7.99 -12.92
N SER A 375 -13.88 8.89 -12.11
CA SER A 375 -12.44 9.15 -12.18
C SER A 375 -11.61 7.90 -11.84
N GLY A 376 -12.09 7.08 -10.92
CA GLY A 376 -11.49 5.80 -10.55
C GLY A 376 -11.45 4.78 -11.70
N LYS A 377 -12.47 4.76 -12.57
CA LYS A 377 -12.50 3.92 -13.78
C LYS A 377 -11.68 4.54 -14.91
N PHE A 378 -11.84 5.84 -15.21
CA PHE A 378 -11.08 6.52 -16.28
C PHE A 378 -9.57 6.52 -16.07
N GLU A 379 -9.09 6.68 -14.82
CA GLU A 379 -7.64 6.66 -14.51
C GLU A 379 -6.95 5.35 -14.89
N LYS A 380 -7.70 4.26 -15.09
CA LYS A 380 -7.18 2.95 -15.49
C LYS A 380 -6.95 2.82 -16.99
N GLY A 381 -7.45 3.76 -17.81
CA GLY A 381 -7.30 3.76 -19.27
C GLY A 381 -8.32 2.88 -19.97
N LEU A 382 -9.56 3.37 -20.00
CA LEU A 382 -10.69 2.69 -20.65
C LEU A 382 -10.47 2.51 -22.16
N ASP A 383 -11.14 1.49 -22.73
CA ASP A 383 -11.11 1.25 -24.17
C ASP A 383 -12.02 2.23 -24.92
N PRO A 384 -11.50 3.04 -25.87
CA PRO A 384 -12.34 3.94 -26.67
C PRO A 384 -13.44 3.22 -27.46
N ASN A 385 -13.23 1.96 -27.82
CA ASN A 385 -14.24 1.19 -28.58
C ASN A 385 -15.44 0.79 -27.73
N ASN A 386 -15.29 0.77 -26.40
CA ASN A 386 -16.37 0.45 -25.46
C ASN A 386 -17.42 1.59 -25.35
N ALA A 387 -17.06 2.84 -25.64
CA ALA A 387 -17.92 4.00 -25.48
C ALA A 387 -19.22 3.89 -26.32
N GLU A 388 -19.13 3.39 -27.56
CA GLU A 388 -20.28 3.18 -28.45
C GLU A 388 -21.23 2.14 -27.89
N ALA A 389 -20.73 0.95 -27.51
CA ALA A 389 -21.58 -0.11 -26.97
C ALA A 389 -22.28 0.32 -25.67
N ALA A 390 -21.59 1.06 -24.82
CA ALA A 390 -22.15 1.56 -23.58
C ALA A 390 -23.27 2.59 -23.79
N ILE A 391 -23.05 3.58 -24.65
CA ILE A 391 -24.07 4.61 -24.91
C ILE A 391 -25.28 4.05 -25.61
N ASP A 392 -25.10 3.08 -26.53
CA ASP A 392 -26.19 2.38 -27.18
C ASP A 392 -26.99 1.52 -26.19
N ARG A 393 -26.31 0.87 -25.23
CA ARG A 393 -26.95 0.15 -24.12
C ARG A 393 -27.83 1.07 -23.28
N ALA A 394 -27.33 2.26 -22.95
CA ALA A 394 -28.13 3.25 -22.21
C ALA A 394 -29.38 3.67 -23.01
N CYS A 395 -29.25 3.92 -24.31
CA CYS A 395 -30.38 4.24 -25.18
C CYS A 395 -31.38 3.09 -25.26
N GLN A 396 -30.92 1.84 -25.38
CA GLN A 396 -31.80 0.68 -25.35
C GLN A 396 -32.58 0.59 -24.03
N LEU A 397 -31.93 0.83 -22.89
CA LEU A 397 -32.60 0.83 -21.58
C LEU A 397 -33.64 1.96 -21.46
N ILE A 398 -33.38 3.14 -22.03
CA ILE A 398 -34.39 4.22 -22.14
C ILE A 398 -35.62 3.75 -22.92
N GLU A 399 -35.43 3.07 -24.07
CA GLU A 399 -36.54 2.55 -24.90
C GLU A 399 -37.30 1.44 -24.16
N GLU A 400 -36.58 0.46 -23.57
CA GLU A 400 -37.16 -0.65 -22.81
C GLU A 400 -38.03 -0.20 -21.64
N MET A 401 -37.64 0.88 -20.96
CA MET A 401 -38.37 1.45 -19.82
C MET A 401 -39.43 2.46 -20.23
N GLY A 402 -39.49 2.89 -21.50
CA GLY A 402 -40.36 3.98 -21.94
C GLY A 402 -40.01 5.32 -21.24
N ALA A 403 -38.76 5.50 -20.84
CA ALA A 403 -38.29 6.67 -20.12
C ALA A 403 -38.06 7.89 -21.01
N GLY A 404 -38.12 7.75 -22.32
CA GLY A 404 -37.98 8.81 -23.32
C GLY A 404 -37.95 8.25 -24.71
N GLU A 405 -37.76 9.12 -25.69
CA GLU A 405 -37.68 8.82 -27.12
C GLU A 405 -36.23 9.05 -27.60
N VAL A 406 -35.55 7.98 -27.98
CA VAL A 406 -34.18 8.06 -28.49
C VAL A 406 -34.18 8.65 -29.91
N VAL A 407 -33.40 9.69 -30.15
CA VAL A 407 -33.16 10.27 -31.48
C VAL A 407 -32.21 9.38 -32.25
N GLY A 408 -32.51 9.12 -33.52
CA GLY A 408 -31.66 8.30 -34.37
C GLY A 408 -30.28 8.87 -34.62
N GLY A 409 -29.35 8.04 -35.02
CA GLY A 409 -27.96 8.37 -35.22
C GLY A 409 -27.20 8.63 -33.90
N MET A 410 -25.91 8.85 -34.04
CA MET A 410 -24.97 9.19 -32.96
C MET A 410 -23.97 10.22 -33.48
N VAL A 411 -23.63 11.21 -32.68
CA VAL A 411 -22.47 12.05 -32.96
C VAL A 411 -21.24 11.38 -32.35
N ASP A 412 -20.36 10.87 -33.23
CA ASP A 412 -19.14 10.16 -32.83
C ASP A 412 -17.90 10.89 -33.37
N VAL A 413 -17.10 11.41 -32.45
CA VAL A 413 -15.81 12.03 -32.79
C VAL A 413 -14.69 11.09 -32.30
N TYR A 414 -14.22 10.23 -33.20
CA TYR A 414 -13.15 9.25 -32.91
C TYR A 414 -11.84 9.72 -33.54
N SER A 415 -11.13 10.62 -32.82
CA SER A 415 -9.94 11.29 -33.35
C SER A 415 -8.72 10.38 -33.42
N LYS A 416 -8.59 9.42 -32.51
CA LYS A 416 -7.45 8.51 -32.44
C LYS A 416 -7.94 7.07 -32.31
N LYS A 417 -8.20 6.47 -33.46
CA LYS A 417 -8.76 5.12 -33.53
C LYS A 417 -7.78 4.09 -32.95
N LYS A 418 -8.27 3.24 -32.04
CA LYS A 418 -7.54 2.14 -31.44
C LYS A 418 -7.87 0.84 -32.19
N GLU A 419 -6.84 0.21 -32.71
CA GLU A 419 -6.96 -1.05 -33.43
C GLU A 419 -6.53 -2.23 -32.56
N PRO A 420 -7.04 -3.45 -32.80
CA PRO A 420 -6.58 -4.67 -32.15
C PRO A 420 -5.07 -4.89 -32.33
N VAL A 421 -4.44 -5.45 -31.31
CA VAL A 421 -2.99 -5.71 -31.31
C VAL A 421 -2.73 -7.11 -31.87
N ARG A 422 -1.79 -7.24 -32.81
CA ARG A 422 -1.33 -8.51 -33.33
C ARG A 422 -0.06 -8.95 -32.63
N VAL A 423 -0.09 -10.12 -31.99
CA VAL A 423 1.01 -10.65 -31.19
C VAL A 423 1.52 -11.93 -31.82
N PRO A 424 2.80 -12.02 -32.26
CA PRO A 424 3.36 -13.24 -32.81
C PRO A 424 3.22 -14.42 -31.84
N PHE A 425 2.69 -15.53 -32.31
CA PHE A 425 2.45 -16.74 -31.53
C PHE A 425 3.48 -17.84 -31.87
N ASP A 426 4.04 -18.45 -30.84
CA ASP A 426 4.99 -19.55 -30.97
C ASP A 426 4.79 -20.52 -29.78
N ALA A 427 4.13 -21.64 -30.04
CA ALA A 427 3.78 -22.63 -29.01
C ALA A 427 5.02 -23.25 -28.34
N GLU A 428 6.12 -23.48 -29.11
CA GLU A 428 7.35 -24.04 -28.54
C GLU A 428 8.00 -23.07 -27.54
N LYS A 429 8.03 -21.77 -27.86
CA LYS A 429 8.54 -20.73 -26.93
C LYS A 429 7.69 -20.62 -25.68
N ILE A 430 6.37 -20.68 -25.81
CA ILE A 430 5.46 -20.67 -24.66
C ILE A 430 5.72 -21.88 -23.76
N ASN A 431 5.76 -23.09 -24.33
CA ASN A 431 6.07 -24.31 -23.59
C ASN A 431 7.45 -24.23 -22.90
N LYS A 432 8.46 -23.72 -23.60
CA LYS A 432 9.79 -23.53 -23.02
C LYS A 432 9.79 -22.53 -21.84
N LEU A 433 8.98 -21.45 -21.92
CA LEU A 433 8.85 -20.47 -20.86
C LEU A 433 8.14 -21.07 -19.64
N LEU A 434 7.06 -21.83 -19.87
CA LEU A 434 6.25 -22.41 -18.81
C LEU A 434 6.80 -23.73 -18.25
N GLY A 435 7.67 -24.41 -18.98
CA GLY A 435 8.14 -25.76 -18.63
C GLY A 435 7.08 -26.84 -18.87
N THR A 436 6.24 -26.66 -19.89
CA THR A 436 5.10 -27.52 -20.23
C THR A 436 5.23 -28.15 -21.62
N ASP A 437 4.29 -29.04 -21.97
CA ASP A 437 4.16 -29.64 -23.32
C ASP A 437 2.69 -29.58 -23.77
N ILE A 438 2.14 -28.35 -23.81
CA ILE A 438 0.76 -28.08 -24.20
C ILE A 438 0.69 -27.97 -25.72
N SER A 439 -0.34 -28.60 -26.34
CA SER A 439 -0.51 -28.54 -27.79
C SER A 439 -0.90 -27.12 -28.26
N LYS A 440 -0.55 -26.83 -29.52
CA LYS A 440 -0.95 -25.57 -30.16
C LYS A 440 -2.47 -25.38 -30.16
N GLU A 441 -3.20 -26.43 -30.45
CA GLU A 441 -4.65 -26.45 -30.52
C GLU A 441 -5.28 -26.14 -29.17
N GLU A 442 -4.71 -26.66 -28.11
CA GLU A 442 -5.16 -26.39 -26.74
C GLU A 442 -4.91 -24.93 -26.33
N MET A 443 -3.73 -24.38 -26.63
CA MET A 443 -3.42 -22.96 -26.39
C MET A 443 -4.38 -22.04 -27.14
N ILE A 444 -4.66 -22.33 -28.42
CA ILE A 444 -5.65 -21.59 -29.21
C ILE A 444 -7.06 -21.72 -28.60
N GLY A 445 -7.37 -22.91 -28.04
CA GLY A 445 -8.62 -23.12 -27.30
C GLY A 445 -8.76 -22.20 -26.09
N TYR A 446 -7.69 -21.96 -25.33
CA TYR A 446 -7.69 -20.98 -24.22
C TYR A 446 -7.89 -19.55 -24.70
N PHE A 447 -7.23 -19.14 -25.79
CA PHE A 447 -7.37 -17.81 -26.36
C PHE A 447 -8.82 -17.50 -26.78
N LYS A 448 -9.48 -18.45 -27.45
CA LYS A 448 -10.86 -18.28 -27.89
C LYS A 448 -11.87 -18.08 -26.74
N LYS A 449 -11.59 -18.62 -25.54
CA LYS A 449 -12.46 -18.43 -24.38
C LYS A 449 -12.54 -16.98 -23.89
N ILE A 450 -11.56 -16.18 -24.24
CA ILE A 450 -11.42 -14.76 -23.82
C ILE A 450 -11.40 -13.81 -25.02
N ASP A 451 -12.06 -14.18 -26.09
CA ASP A 451 -12.24 -13.39 -27.33
C ASP A 451 -10.92 -13.01 -28.06
N LEU A 452 -9.84 -13.78 -27.86
CA LEU A 452 -8.64 -13.65 -28.67
C LEU A 452 -8.79 -14.49 -29.93
N GLU A 453 -8.56 -13.88 -31.11
CA GLU A 453 -8.59 -14.57 -32.38
C GLU A 453 -7.18 -15.06 -32.78
N PHE A 454 -7.10 -16.18 -33.45
CA PHE A 454 -5.87 -16.71 -34.01
C PHE A 454 -5.90 -16.66 -35.53
N ASP A 455 -4.95 -15.96 -36.13
CA ASP A 455 -4.74 -15.87 -37.54
C ASP A 455 -3.74 -16.95 -37.99
N GLU A 456 -4.25 -17.96 -38.70
CA GLU A 456 -3.43 -19.10 -39.15
C GLU A 456 -2.41 -18.72 -40.23
N GLU A 457 -2.71 -17.72 -41.06
CA GLU A 457 -1.84 -17.31 -42.17
C GLU A 457 -0.56 -16.60 -41.68
N THR A 458 -0.75 -15.73 -40.67
CA THR A 458 0.36 -14.94 -40.10
C THR A 458 0.96 -15.58 -38.84
N SER A 459 0.33 -16.60 -38.28
CA SER A 459 0.66 -17.16 -36.96
C SER A 459 0.68 -16.11 -35.86
N GLU A 460 -0.31 -15.25 -35.84
CA GLU A 460 -0.49 -14.19 -34.84
C GLU A 460 -1.76 -14.39 -34.03
N VAL A 461 -1.73 -13.99 -32.77
CA VAL A 461 -2.93 -13.82 -31.95
C VAL A 461 -3.36 -12.36 -32.00
N ILE A 462 -4.63 -12.15 -32.33
CA ILE A 462 -5.25 -10.82 -32.41
C ILE A 462 -5.92 -10.53 -31.06
N ALA A 463 -5.34 -9.63 -30.28
CA ALA A 463 -5.88 -9.20 -29.00
C ALA A 463 -6.89 -8.06 -29.21
N PRO A 464 -8.14 -8.20 -28.70
CA PRO A 464 -9.14 -7.14 -28.80
C PRO A 464 -8.70 -5.89 -28.05
N THR A 465 -9.25 -4.74 -28.40
CA THR A 465 -8.79 -3.44 -27.89
C THR A 465 -8.98 -3.25 -26.38
N PHE A 466 -9.91 -3.99 -25.76
CA PHE A 466 -10.10 -3.97 -24.31
C PHE A 466 -8.98 -4.72 -23.54
N ARG A 467 -8.18 -5.60 -24.20
CA ARG A 467 -6.99 -6.29 -23.65
C ARG A 467 -5.73 -5.53 -24.05
N HIS A 468 -5.55 -4.34 -23.51
CA HIS A 468 -4.39 -3.50 -23.78
C HIS A 468 -3.09 -3.97 -23.08
N ASP A 469 -3.19 -4.99 -22.24
CA ASP A 469 -2.10 -5.67 -21.56
C ASP A 469 -1.39 -6.71 -22.44
N LEU A 470 -2.02 -7.15 -23.55
CA LEU A 470 -1.49 -8.17 -24.44
C LEU A 470 -0.76 -7.55 -25.65
N PHE A 471 0.57 -7.60 -25.64
CA PHE A 471 1.38 -7.03 -26.75
C PHE A 471 2.67 -7.83 -27.06
N ARG A 472 2.96 -8.89 -26.33
CA ARG A 472 4.15 -9.74 -26.50
C ARG A 472 3.86 -11.19 -26.15
N ILE A 473 4.73 -12.11 -26.60
CA ILE A 473 4.57 -13.56 -26.38
C ILE A 473 4.51 -13.97 -24.90
N ALA A 474 5.17 -13.22 -24.02
CA ALA A 474 5.11 -13.49 -22.58
C ALA A 474 3.69 -13.28 -22.02
N ASP A 475 2.95 -12.30 -22.57
CA ASP A 475 1.57 -12.03 -22.16
C ASP A 475 0.65 -13.16 -22.64
N LEU A 476 0.90 -13.71 -23.84
CA LEU A 476 0.20 -14.92 -24.33
C LEU A 476 0.51 -16.15 -23.48
N ALA A 477 1.76 -16.29 -23.03
CA ALA A 477 2.15 -17.37 -22.14
C ALA A 477 1.43 -17.29 -20.78
N GLU A 478 1.20 -16.09 -20.25
CA GLU A 478 0.40 -15.87 -19.04
C GLU A 478 -1.03 -16.34 -19.23
N GLU A 479 -1.67 -16.02 -20.37
CA GLU A 479 -3.03 -16.46 -20.68
C GLU A 479 -3.13 -18.00 -20.76
N VAL A 480 -2.11 -18.64 -21.36
CA VAL A 480 -2.03 -20.11 -21.39
C VAL A 480 -1.87 -20.68 -19.98
N ALA A 481 -0.93 -20.12 -19.19
CA ALA A 481 -0.61 -20.63 -17.86
C ALA A 481 -1.80 -20.56 -16.90
N ARG A 482 -2.55 -19.44 -16.91
CA ARG A 482 -3.67 -19.25 -15.99
C ARG A 482 -4.87 -20.16 -16.28
N PHE A 483 -5.13 -20.54 -17.54
CA PHE A 483 -6.18 -21.47 -17.92
C PHE A 483 -5.73 -22.94 -17.91
N TYR A 484 -4.47 -23.21 -18.16
CA TYR A 484 -3.88 -24.52 -17.91
C TYR A 484 -3.88 -24.85 -16.41
N GLY A 485 -3.73 -23.84 -15.57
CA GLY A 485 -3.66 -23.91 -14.12
C GLY A 485 -2.21 -24.00 -13.63
N TYR A 486 -1.81 -23.04 -12.82
CA TYR A 486 -0.45 -22.97 -12.25
C TYR A 486 -0.06 -24.23 -11.47
N ASP A 487 -1.02 -24.88 -10.81
CA ASP A 487 -0.80 -26.12 -10.05
C ASP A 487 -0.45 -27.32 -10.95
N ASN A 488 -0.77 -27.24 -12.25
CA ASN A 488 -0.43 -28.27 -13.23
C ASN A 488 0.97 -28.06 -13.84
N ILE A 489 1.59 -26.89 -13.60
CA ILE A 489 2.94 -26.60 -14.09
C ILE A 489 3.97 -27.33 -13.18
N PRO A 490 4.82 -28.21 -13.74
CA PRO A 490 5.75 -28.99 -12.93
C PRO A 490 6.83 -28.10 -12.30
N THR A 491 7.17 -28.39 -11.06
CA THR A 491 8.32 -27.76 -10.39
C THR A 491 9.62 -28.30 -10.98
N THR A 492 10.45 -27.41 -11.50
CA THR A 492 11.77 -27.77 -12.06
C THR A 492 12.89 -27.12 -11.27
N LEU A 493 14.06 -27.75 -11.28
CA LEU A 493 15.27 -27.11 -10.76
C LEU A 493 15.77 -26.03 -11.75
N PRO A 494 16.23 -24.88 -11.23
CA PRO A 494 16.85 -23.88 -12.10
C PRO A 494 18.09 -24.46 -12.77
N SER A 495 18.24 -24.24 -14.07
CA SER A 495 19.41 -24.64 -14.84
C SER A 495 20.12 -23.40 -15.41
N GLY A 496 21.44 -23.39 -15.32
CA GLY A 496 22.26 -22.29 -15.79
C GLY A 496 23.74 -22.59 -15.66
N GLU A 497 24.57 -21.77 -16.22
CA GLU A 497 26.01 -21.86 -16.00
C GLU A 497 26.35 -21.56 -14.54
N ALA A 498 27.14 -22.43 -13.91
CA ALA A 498 27.61 -22.20 -12.57
C ALA A 498 28.58 -21.01 -12.56
N THR A 499 28.24 -19.98 -11.83
CA THR A 499 29.10 -18.81 -11.61
C THR A 499 29.61 -18.79 -10.17
N THR A 500 30.85 -18.30 -10.00
CA THR A 500 31.40 -18.11 -8.67
C THR A 500 30.78 -16.86 -8.05
N GLY A 501 29.78 -17.03 -7.20
CA GLY A 501 29.23 -15.95 -6.40
C GLY A 501 30.23 -15.51 -5.33
N LYS A 502 30.45 -14.20 -5.17
CA LYS A 502 31.26 -13.63 -4.08
C LYS A 502 30.71 -12.27 -3.66
N LEU A 503 30.92 -11.93 -2.42
CA LEU A 503 30.65 -10.57 -1.94
C LEU A 503 31.58 -9.56 -2.61
N SER A 504 31.09 -8.38 -2.91
CA SER A 504 31.93 -7.24 -3.24
C SER A 504 32.84 -6.90 -2.06
N PHE A 505 33.94 -6.18 -2.29
CA PHE A 505 34.85 -5.80 -1.21
C PHE A 505 34.14 -5.05 -0.08
N LYS A 506 33.28 -4.07 -0.42
CA LYS A 506 32.44 -3.35 0.52
C LYS A 506 31.57 -4.29 1.37
N LEU A 507 30.82 -5.17 0.72
CA LEU A 507 29.94 -6.12 1.43
C LEU A 507 30.72 -7.11 2.30
N ARG A 508 31.95 -7.47 1.90
CA ARG A 508 32.81 -8.32 2.71
C ARG A 508 33.28 -7.60 3.98
N VAL A 509 33.63 -6.31 3.90
CA VAL A 509 33.99 -5.49 5.07
C VAL A 509 32.80 -5.33 6.00
N GLU A 510 31.60 -5.06 5.45
CA GLU A 510 30.37 -4.96 6.23
C GLU A 510 30.01 -6.30 6.89
N GLN A 511 30.27 -7.43 6.22
CA GLN A 511 30.03 -8.75 6.81
C GLN A 511 30.97 -9.00 8.00
N VAL A 512 32.26 -8.61 7.87
CA VAL A 512 33.20 -8.69 9.02
C VAL A 512 32.74 -7.84 10.19
N ALA A 513 32.16 -6.66 9.95
CA ALA A 513 31.60 -5.83 11.02
C ALA A 513 30.48 -6.55 11.77
N ARG A 514 29.57 -7.23 11.04
CA ARG A 514 28.51 -8.07 11.64
C ARG A 514 29.08 -9.22 12.45
N ASP A 515 29.97 -10.00 11.83
CA ASP A 515 30.59 -11.16 12.45
C ASP A 515 31.27 -10.79 13.76
N ILE A 516 32.02 -9.69 13.78
CA ILE A 516 32.74 -9.23 14.99
C ILE A 516 31.78 -8.74 16.06
N ALA A 517 30.74 -7.98 15.70
CA ALA A 517 29.75 -7.55 16.68
C ALA A 517 29.08 -8.77 17.34
N GLU A 518 28.66 -9.77 16.55
CA GLU A 518 28.03 -11.00 17.04
C GLU A 518 28.98 -11.83 17.91
N PHE A 519 30.26 -12.00 17.52
CA PHE A 519 31.28 -12.68 18.32
C PHE A 519 31.53 -11.98 19.66
N CYS A 520 31.40 -10.66 19.70
CA CYS A 520 31.54 -9.87 20.92
C CYS A 520 30.23 -9.80 21.75
N GLY A 521 29.19 -10.55 21.33
CA GLY A 521 27.92 -10.69 22.05
C GLY A 521 26.88 -9.60 21.79
N PHE A 522 27.01 -8.86 20.68
CA PHE A 522 26.02 -7.90 20.24
C PHE A 522 24.95 -8.57 19.37
N SER A 523 23.70 -8.11 19.50
CA SER A 523 22.59 -8.48 18.65
C SER A 523 22.30 -7.41 17.61
N GLN A 524 21.95 -7.80 16.39
CA GLN A 524 21.61 -6.85 15.34
C GLN A 524 20.27 -6.17 15.63
N GLY A 525 20.24 -4.86 15.53
CA GLY A 525 19.04 -4.05 15.47
C GLY A 525 18.84 -3.45 14.07
N MET A 526 17.60 -3.17 13.71
CA MET A 526 17.25 -2.40 12.53
C MET A 526 16.24 -1.34 12.92
N THR A 527 16.58 -0.08 12.67
CA THR A 527 15.75 1.06 13.04
C THR A 527 15.31 1.86 11.82
N TYR A 528 14.25 2.65 11.95
CA TYR A 528 13.75 3.47 10.84
C TYR A 528 14.75 4.54 10.43
N SER A 529 14.80 4.82 9.12
CA SER A 529 15.57 5.94 8.56
C SER A 529 14.85 7.29 8.70
N PHE A 530 13.60 7.27 9.10
CA PHE A 530 12.78 8.46 9.35
C PHE A 530 12.74 8.77 10.83
N GLU A 531 12.82 10.05 11.17
CA GLU A 531 12.77 10.48 12.57
C GLU A 531 12.13 11.86 12.73
N SER A 532 11.93 12.29 13.97
CA SER A 532 11.43 13.60 14.31
C SER A 532 12.55 14.63 14.36
N PRO A 533 12.36 15.89 13.95
CA PRO A 533 13.31 16.97 14.19
C PRO A 533 13.69 17.18 15.67
N LYS A 534 12.84 16.74 16.61
CA LYS A 534 13.07 16.80 18.06
C LYS A 534 14.25 15.93 18.52
N VAL A 535 14.74 15.01 17.68
CA VAL A 535 15.89 14.15 18.02
C VAL A 535 17.16 14.97 18.24
N PHE A 536 17.30 16.10 17.54
CA PHE A 536 18.50 16.93 17.68
C PHE A 536 18.60 17.56 19.07
N ASP A 537 17.48 17.99 19.65
CA ASP A 537 17.41 18.51 21.01
C ASP A 537 17.60 17.39 22.05
N LYS A 538 17.01 16.22 21.84
CA LYS A 538 17.22 15.04 22.69
C LYS A 538 18.70 14.63 22.76
N LEU A 539 19.41 14.76 21.65
CA LEU A 539 20.86 14.46 21.54
C LEU A 539 21.76 15.65 21.90
N LEU A 540 21.19 16.78 22.36
CA LEU A 540 21.94 18.02 22.67
C LEU A 540 22.79 18.51 21.50
N ILE A 541 22.36 18.30 20.27
CA ILE A 541 23.08 18.74 19.09
C ILE A 541 22.96 20.27 18.96
N PRO A 542 24.07 21.02 18.86
CA PRO A 542 24.03 22.47 18.72
C PRO A 542 23.20 22.97 17.56
N GLU A 543 22.62 24.15 17.69
CA GLU A 543 21.73 24.72 16.66
C GLU A 543 22.42 24.96 15.31
N ASP A 544 23.71 25.28 15.34
CA ASP A 544 24.56 25.53 14.18
C ASP A 544 25.19 24.27 13.58
N SER A 545 24.89 23.09 14.12
CA SER A 545 25.43 21.82 13.66
C SER A 545 24.90 21.43 12.29
N ASP A 546 25.78 20.95 11.40
CA ASP A 546 25.42 20.38 10.12
C ASP A 546 24.50 19.15 10.25
N LEU A 547 24.51 18.44 11.37
CA LEU A 547 23.62 17.32 11.63
C LEU A 547 22.13 17.73 11.67
N ARG A 548 21.82 19.01 11.94
CA ARG A 548 20.45 19.55 11.90
C ARG A 548 19.94 19.81 10.48
N LYS A 549 20.82 19.79 9.48
CA LYS A 549 20.43 19.93 8.08
C LYS A 549 19.88 18.62 7.56
N ALA A 550 18.66 18.27 7.99
CA ALA A 550 18.00 17.03 7.60
C ALA A 550 17.07 17.24 6.41
N ILE A 551 16.88 16.19 5.62
CA ILE A 551 15.98 16.19 4.45
C ILE A 551 14.55 16.03 4.93
N PRO A 552 13.64 16.98 4.66
CA PRO A 552 12.23 16.81 5.02
C PRO A 552 11.53 15.83 4.09
N ILE A 553 10.65 15.01 4.66
CA ILE A 553 9.76 14.11 3.92
C ILE A 553 8.54 14.90 3.43
N MET A 554 8.20 14.79 2.15
CA MET A 554 7.12 15.56 1.53
C MET A 554 5.73 15.21 2.09
N ASN A 555 5.51 13.91 2.38
CA ASN A 555 4.23 13.36 2.86
C ASN A 555 4.47 12.42 4.06
N PRO A 556 4.94 12.94 5.21
CA PRO A 556 5.29 12.12 6.35
C PRO A 556 4.04 11.48 7.00
N LEU A 557 4.23 10.33 7.64
CA LEU A 557 3.19 9.68 8.44
C LEU A 557 2.81 10.47 9.70
N GLY A 558 3.61 11.49 10.06
CA GLY A 558 3.45 12.35 11.20
C GLY A 558 4.77 13.04 11.52
N GLU A 559 4.79 13.95 12.51
CA GLU A 559 5.98 14.70 12.91
C GLU A 559 7.14 13.76 13.31
N ASP A 560 6.81 12.61 13.93
CA ASP A 560 7.81 11.64 14.40
C ASP A 560 8.58 10.93 13.28
N TYR A 561 8.13 11.08 12.02
CA TYR A 561 8.74 10.48 10.82
C TYR A 561 8.91 11.49 9.70
N SER A 562 9.17 12.76 10.05
CA SER A 562 9.11 13.88 9.10
C SER A 562 10.43 14.24 8.44
N ILE A 563 11.56 13.70 8.91
CA ILE A 563 12.88 13.91 8.32
C ILE A 563 13.65 12.61 8.13
N MET A 564 14.62 12.63 7.19
CA MET A 564 15.61 11.57 7.06
C MET A 564 16.70 11.75 8.13
N ARG A 565 17.14 10.64 8.76
CA ARG A 565 18.18 10.67 9.78
C ARG A 565 19.53 11.11 9.22
N THR A 566 20.20 12.00 9.93
CA THR A 566 21.58 12.41 9.68
C THR A 566 22.59 11.70 10.60
N SER A 567 22.10 10.92 11.54
CA SER A 567 22.87 10.08 12.46
C SER A 567 22.07 8.83 12.82
N SER A 568 22.74 7.72 13.06
CA SER A 568 22.13 6.46 13.52
C SER A 568 21.86 6.39 15.03
N LEU A 569 22.26 7.41 15.77
CA LEU A 569 22.25 7.41 17.25
C LEU A 569 20.85 7.34 17.85
N ASN A 570 19.89 8.08 17.29
CA ASN A 570 18.53 8.11 17.83
C ASN A 570 17.90 6.72 17.85
N GLY A 571 17.99 5.99 16.75
CA GLY A 571 17.48 4.63 16.64
C GLY A 571 18.13 3.68 17.64
N MET A 572 19.46 3.75 17.78
CA MET A 572 20.22 2.96 18.74
C MET A 572 19.83 3.28 20.19
N LEU A 573 19.78 4.55 20.57
CA LEU A 573 19.42 4.95 21.95
C LEU A 573 17.98 4.63 22.28
N ALA A 574 17.05 4.78 21.33
CA ALA A 574 15.66 4.39 21.51
C ALA A 574 15.51 2.87 21.70
N SER A 575 16.32 2.08 20.99
CA SER A 575 16.36 0.62 21.14
C SER A 575 16.91 0.20 22.51
N LEU A 576 17.99 0.84 22.97
CA LEU A 576 18.52 0.63 24.31
C LEU A 576 17.50 1.02 25.39
N ALA A 577 16.83 2.16 25.23
CA ALA A 577 15.79 2.64 26.14
C ALA A 577 14.59 1.66 26.22
N THR A 578 14.15 1.13 25.09
CA THR A 578 13.09 0.12 25.04
C THR A 578 13.46 -1.13 25.83
N ASN A 579 14.68 -1.61 25.67
CA ASN A 579 15.19 -2.75 26.43
C ASN A 579 15.32 -2.44 27.92
N TYR A 580 15.82 -1.25 28.28
CA TYR A 580 15.92 -0.81 29.66
C TYR A 580 14.58 -0.76 30.37
N ASN A 581 13.56 -0.19 29.70
CA ASN A 581 12.19 -0.11 30.19
C ASN A 581 11.56 -1.50 30.36
N ARG A 582 11.98 -2.48 29.56
CA ARG A 582 11.59 -3.89 29.71
C ARG A 582 12.40 -4.65 30.76
N ARG A 583 13.26 -3.92 31.53
CA ARG A 583 14.07 -4.45 32.62
C ARG A 583 15.13 -5.49 32.19
N ASN A 584 15.57 -5.45 30.93
CA ASN A 584 16.73 -6.19 30.50
C ASN A 584 17.97 -5.59 31.18
N LYS A 585 18.77 -6.41 31.87
CA LYS A 585 19.88 -5.90 32.74
C LYS A 585 21.13 -5.61 31.94
N ASP A 586 21.40 -6.40 30.92
CA ASP A 586 22.59 -6.33 30.07
C ASP A 586 22.19 -6.39 28.62
N VAL A 587 22.53 -5.36 27.85
CA VAL A 587 22.12 -5.22 26.44
C VAL A 587 23.27 -4.72 25.60
N LYS A 588 23.52 -5.42 24.49
CA LYS A 588 24.52 -5.06 23.47
C LYS A 588 23.86 -5.16 22.11
N LEU A 589 23.73 -4.02 21.42
CA LEU A 589 23.11 -3.91 20.11
C LEU A 589 24.06 -3.31 19.08
N TYR A 590 23.96 -3.76 17.84
CA TYR A 590 24.63 -3.12 16.72
C TYR A 590 23.69 -2.90 15.53
N GLU A 591 24.00 -1.92 14.70
CA GLU A 591 23.31 -1.65 13.45
C GLU A 591 24.31 -1.19 12.38
N LEU A 592 24.15 -1.70 11.15
CA LEU A 592 24.73 -1.12 9.94
C LEU A 592 23.65 -0.27 9.28
N ALA A 593 23.73 1.03 9.49
CA ALA A 593 22.65 1.97 9.23
C ALA A 593 23.03 3.03 8.18
N ASN A 594 22.22 3.22 7.16
CA ASN A 594 22.39 4.37 6.27
C ASN A 594 21.96 5.66 6.97
N ILE A 595 22.76 6.71 6.79
CA ILE A 595 22.42 8.10 7.09
C ILE A 595 22.39 8.91 5.80
N TYR A 596 21.71 10.06 5.80
CA TYR A 596 21.44 10.85 4.62
C TYR A 596 21.87 12.30 4.83
N LEU A 597 22.98 12.68 4.21
CA LEU A 597 23.57 14.01 4.37
C LEU A 597 23.30 14.85 3.12
N PRO A 598 22.42 15.87 3.17
CA PRO A 598 22.13 16.70 2.03
C PRO A 598 23.33 17.59 1.68
N LYS A 599 23.63 17.73 0.40
CA LYS A 599 24.64 18.67 -0.10
C LYS A 599 24.06 20.09 -0.18
N ALA A 600 22.76 20.21 -0.41
CA ALA A 600 22.02 21.46 -0.38
C ALA A 600 20.55 21.20 0.03
N LEU A 601 19.89 22.20 0.62
CA LEU A 601 18.46 22.20 0.90
C LEU A 601 17.83 23.46 0.33
N PRO A 602 16.71 23.36 -0.43
CA PRO A 602 16.06 22.11 -0.87
C PRO A 602 16.97 21.27 -1.78
N LEU A 603 16.71 19.96 -1.82
CA LEU A 603 17.53 19.03 -2.62
C LEU A 603 17.52 19.39 -4.11
N THR A 604 18.71 19.48 -4.70
CA THR A 604 18.92 19.63 -6.15
C THR A 604 19.58 18.39 -6.76
N GLU A 605 20.15 17.53 -5.94
CA GLU A 605 20.77 16.25 -6.28
C GLU A 605 20.61 15.25 -5.14
N LEU A 606 20.93 13.99 -5.39
CA LEU A 606 20.87 12.95 -4.34
C LEU A 606 21.83 13.27 -3.18
N PRO A 607 21.41 13.01 -1.92
CA PRO A 607 22.25 13.20 -0.75
C PRO A 607 23.44 12.24 -0.74
N ASP A 608 24.40 12.51 0.13
CA ASP A 608 25.43 11.53 0.49
C ASP A 608 24.79 10.46 1.39
N GLU A 609 24.60 9.26 0.85
CA GLU A 609 24.10 8.10 1.58
C GLU A 609 25.27 7.25 2.03
N ARG A 610 25.55 7.27 3.32
CA ARG A 610 26.68 6.52 3.89
C ARG A 610 26.27 5.60 5.02
N VAL A 611 26.89 4.44 5.05
CA VAL A 611 26.67 3.45 6.11
C VAL A 611 27.49 3.81 7.34
N GLN A 612 26.82 3.85 8.48
CA GLN A 612 27.45 3.86 9.80
C GLN A 612 27.34 2.48 10.45
N PHE A 613 28.43 1.99 11.01
CA PHE A 613 28.43 0.86 11.92
C PHE A 613 28.33 1.39 13.34
N THR A 614 27.16 1.22 13.93
CA THR A 614 26.80 1.76 15.24
C THR A 614 26.67 0.63 16.23
N LEU A 615 27.38 0.76 17.34
CA LEU A 615 27.34 -0.13 18.50
C LEU A 615 26.75 0.61 19.68
N GLY A 616 25.92 -0.06 20.47
CA GLY A 616 25.35 0.50 21.71
C GLY A 616 25.24 -0.56 22.79
N MET A 617 25.59 -0.23 24.03
CA MET A 617 25.45 -1.16 25.15
C MET A 617 25.22 -0.46 26.49
N TYR A 618 24.62 -1.19 27.42
CA TYR A 618 24.58 -0.90 28.85
C TYR A 618 24.60 -2.20 29.66
N GLY A 619 24.87 -2.13 30.95
CA GLY A 619 24.95 -3.28 31.86
C GLY A 619 26.40 -3.69 32.12
N GLU A 620 26.74 -4.93 31.78
CA GLU A 620 28.12 -5.41 31.93
C GLU A 620 29.01 -4.84 30.82
N GLY A 621 30.08 -4.17 31.21
CA GLY A 621 31.05 -3.55 30.33
C GLY A 621 31.16 -2.03 30.52
N ASP A 622 32.18 -1.49 29.93
CA ASP A 622 32.57 -0.09 30.08
C ASP A 622 33.11 0.49 28.75
N PHE A 623 33.73 1.68 28.84
CA PHE A 623 34.41 2.30 27.71
C PHE A 623 35.45 1.40 27.04
N PHE A 624 36.25 0.66 27.84
CA PHE A 624 37.30 -0.21 27.31
C PHE A 624 36.72 -1.48 26.66
N THR A 625 35.59 -1.98 27.14
CA THR A 625 34.85 -3.06 26.50
C THR A 625 34.40 -2.64 25.08
N MET A 626 33.81 -1.46 24.93
CA MET A 626 33.40 -0.91 23.64
C MET A 626 34.63 -0.67 22.74
N LYS A 627 35.69 -0.11 23.28
CA LYS A 627 36.95 0.14 22.56
C LYS A 627 37.55 -1.19 22.03
N GLY A 628 37.54 -2.25 22.82
CA GLY A 628 38.04 -3.56 22.43
C GLY A 628 37.25 -4.17 21.24
N VAL A 629 35.96 -3.97 21.16
CA VAL A 629 35.14 -4.40 20.00
C VAL A 629 35.57 -3.65 18.74
N VAL A 630 35.78 -2.35 18.84
CA VAL A 630 36.27 -1.53 17.72
C VAL A 630 37.63 -1.98 17.24
N GLU A 631 38.57 -2.22 18.18
CA GLU A 631 39.91 -2.70 17.87
C GLU A 631 39.92 -4.07 17.20
N GLU A 632 39.08 -4.99 17.67
CA GLU A 632 38.95 -6.31 17.06
C GLU A 632 38.39 -6.19 15.62
N PHE A 633 37.38 -5.33 15.39
CA PHE A 633 36.90 -5.05 14.05
C PHE A 633 38.01 -4.52 13.14
N PHE A 634 38.78 -3.53 13.61
CA PHE A 634 39.90 -2.94 12.85
C PHE A 634 40.97 -3.99 12.52
N ASP A 635 41.31 -4.85 13.47
CA ASP A 635 42.26 -5.94 13.22
C ASP A 635 41.77 -6.87 12.11
N LYS A 636 40.49 -7.29 12.15
CA LYS A 636 39.93 -8.24 11.16
C LYS A 636 39.82 -7.66 9.75
N VAL A 637 39.65 -6.35 9.63
CA VAL A 637 39.65 -5.69 8.31
C VAL A 637 41.04 -5.20 7.89
N GLY A 638 42.09 -5.57 8.64
CA GLY A 638 43.49 -5.34 8.28
C GLY A 638 44.06 -3.98 8.64
N LEU A 639 43.43 -3.26 9.54
CA LEU A 639 43.86 -1.93 9.99
C LEU A 639 44.79 -1.95 11.23
N HIS A 640 45.24 -3.08 11.63
CA HIS A 640 46.23 -3.42 12.68
C HIS A 640 46.77 -2.29 13.53
N LYS A 641 46.19 -2.04 14.70
CA LYS A 641 46.77 -1.22 15.80
C LYS A 641 47.43 0.12 15.39
N LYS A 642 46.94 0.76 14.35
CA LYS A 642 47.36 2.09 13.90
C LYS A 642 46.32 3.17 14.19
N GLU A 643 45.22 2.79 14.77
CA GLU A 643 44.18 3.70 15.22
C GLU A 643 44.68 4.49 16.44
N LYS A 644 44.36 5.78 16.44
CA LYS A 644 44.62 6.69 17.56
C LYS A 644 43.28 7.18 18.12
N TYR A 645 43.29 7.44 19.42
CA TYR A 645 42.10 7.92 20.13
C TYR A 645 42.33 9.32 20.64
N ASP A 646 41.59 10.32 20.09
CA ASP A 646 41.66 11.70 20.57
C ASP A 646 40.49 11.98 21.53
N PRO A 647 40.78 12.25 22.81
CA PRO A 647 39.74 12.50 23.83
C PRO A 647 38.97 13.80 23.60
N ASN A 648 39.49 14.71 22.74
CA ASN A 648 38.83 15.96 22.42
C ASN A 648 37.80 15.81 21.26
N ALA A 649 36.93 14.80 21.35
CA ALA A 649 35.94 14.53 20.27
C ALA A 649 34.88 15.62 20.14
N GLY A 650 34.59 16.38 21.19
CA GLY A 650 33.64 17.50 21.17
C GLY A 650 32.21 17.12 20.84
N LYS A 651 31.80 15.88 21.09
CA LYS A 651 30.46 15.40 20.83
C LYS A 651 29.53 15.75 22.00
N SER A 652 28.54 16.61 21.76
CA SER A 652 27.60 17.07 22.79
C SER A 652 26.77 15.95 23.42
N PHE A 653 26.50 14.90 22.65
CA PHE A 653 25.74 13.71 23.07
C PHE A 653 26.56 12.67 23.85
N LEU A 654 27.88 12.90 24.02
CA LEU A 654 28.77 12.06 24.83
C LEU A 654 29.23 12.77 26.08
N HIS A 655 29.55 11.99 27.11
CA HIS A 655 30.12 12.50 28.36
C HIS A 655 31.42 13.23 28.09
N PRO A 656 31.61 14.50 28.52
CA PRO A 656 32.75 15.34 28.13
C PRO A 656 34.11 14.76 28.51
N GLY A 657 34.21 13.98 29.58
CA GLY A 657 35.44 13.35 30.04
C GLY A 657 35.60 11.87 29.65
N ARG A 658 34.69 11.27 28.89
CA ARG A 658 34.67 9.84 28.51
C ARG A 658 34.24 9.66 27.08
N GLN A 659 34.93 10.32 26.15
CA GLN A 659 34.70 10.26 24.73
C GLN A 659 36.02 10.30 23.97
N ALA A 660 36.05 9.77 22.77
CA ALA A 660 37.18 9.89 21.88
C ALA A 660 36.75 9.85 20.40
N ASN A 661 37.42 10.62 19.55
CA ASN A 661 37.45 10.37 18.12
C ASN A 661 38.39 9.18 17.84
N ILE A 662 38.01 8.35 16.88
CA ILE A 662 38.84 7.27 16.34
C ILE A 662 39.50 7.83 15.08
N ILE A 663 40.80 7.90 15.08
CA ILE A 663 41.61 8.46 13.99
C ILE A 663 42.44 7.34 13.35
N TYR A 664 42.37 7.23 12.03
CA TYR A 664 43.21 6.33 11.26
C TYR A 664 43.83 7.08 10.07
N ASP A 665 45.16 7.00 9.90
CA ASP A 665 45.92 7.76 8.90
C ASP A 665 45.57 9.28 8.87
N GLY A 666 45.39 9.87 10.06
CA GLY A 666 45.07 11.29 10.20
C GLY A 666 43.61 11.68 9.90
N VAL A 667 42.75 10.71 9.56
CA VAL A 667 41.32 10.91 9.28
C VAL A 667 40.49 10.41 10.44
N VAL A 668 39.49 11.18 10.85
CA VAL A 668 38.48 10.72 11.83
C VAL A 668 37.55 9.72 11.14
N VAL A 669 37.65 8.46 11.51
CA VAL A 669 36.88 7.34 10.96
C VAL A 669 35.70 6.93 11.84
N GLY A 670 35.55 7.55 13.00
CA GLY A 670 34.49 7.29 13.94
C GLY A 670 34.69 7.97 15.26
N TYR A 671 33.82 7.64 16.20
CA TYR A 671 33.90 8.08 17.59
C TYR A 671 33.29 7.06 18.54
N LEU A 672 33.67 7.09 19.81
CA LEU A 672 33.07 6.27 20.87
C LEU A 672 33.07 7.02 22.20
N GLY A 673 32.20 6.58 23.11
CA GLY A 673 32.14 7.16 24.45
C GLY A 673 30.96 6.70 25.28
N GLU A 674 30.97 7.17 26.53
CA GLU A 674 29.81 7.10 27.41
C GLU A 674 28.75 8.12 26.92
N VAL A 675 27.51 7.74 26.86
CA VAL A 675 26.40 8.65 26.54
C VAL A 675 26.32 9.76 27.59
N HIS A 676 26.10 11.01 27.16
CA HIS A 676 25.95 12.13 28.09
C HIS A 676 24.77 11.85 29.05
N PRO A 677 24.92 12.09 30.38
CA PRO A 677 23.85 11.79 31.33
C PRO A 677 22.51 12.41 30.98
N GLU A 678 22.49 13.67 30.54
CA GLU A 678 21.29 14.36 30.14
C GLU A 678 20.63 13.71 28.87
N VAL A 679 21.47 13.23 27.94
CA VAL A 679 20.95 12.47 26.78
C VAL A 679 20.37 11.14 27.25
N ALA A 680 21.03 10.44 28.15
CA ALA A 680 20.49 9.18 28.71
C ALA A 680 19.14 9.44 29.38
N ASP A 681 19.02 10.51 30.17
CA ASP A 681 17.75 10.92 30.79
C ASP A 681 16.66 11.28 29.76
N ASN A 682 17.01 11.99 28.68
CA ASN A 682 16.10 12.33 27.58
C ASN A 682 15.52 11.09 26.87
N TYR A 683 16.23 9.97 26.90
CA TYR A 683 15.79 8.67 26.39
C TYR A 683 15.20 7.76 27.48
N GLY A 684 15.28 8.13 28.75
CA GLY A 684 14.81 7.32 29.88
C GLY A 684 15.72 6.13 30.22
N ILE A 685 17.03 6.26 29.95
CA ILE A 685 18.05 5.24 30.28
C ILE A 685 18.68 5.62 31.61
N GLY A 686 18.22 5.00 32.70
CA GLY A 686 18.67 5.29 34.07
C GLY A 686 20.00 4.62 34.44
N THR A 687 20.87 4.24 33.50
CA THR A 687 22.17 3.64 33.72
C THR A 687 23.19 4.18 32.73
N ARG A 688 24.49 3.93 32.99
CA ARG A 688 25.52 4.28 32.01
C ARG A 688 25.35 3.46 30.74
N ALA A 689 25.35 4.13 29.60
CA ALA A 689 25.33 3.52 28.29
C ALA A 689 26.57 3.97 27.49
N TYR A 690 27.06 3.09 26.66
CA TYR A 690 28.24 3.34 25.82
C TYR A 690 27.84 3.12 24.36
N ILE A 691 28.39 3.96 23.49
CA ILE A 691 28.17 3.88 22.05
C ILE A 691 29.50 3.99 21.31
N ALA A 692 29.54 3.39 20.12
CA ALA A 692 30.55 3.65 19.11
C ALA A 692 29.87 3.79 17.75
N VAL A 693 30.34 4.74 16.95
CA VAL A 693 29.85 4.95 15.56
C VAL A 693 31.08 5.02 14.66
N ILE A 694 31.09 4.16 13.64
CA ILE A 694 32.19 4.02 12.68
C ILE A 694 31.66 4.34 11.30
N ASP A 695 32.35 5.21 10.58
CA ASP A 695 32.03 5.56 9.19
C ASP A 695 32.55 4.47 8.25
N MET A 696 31.64 3.63 7.75
CA MET A 696 32.00 2.47 6.94
C MET A 696 32.67 2.82 5.60
N PRO A 697 32.30 3.88 4.88
CA PRO A 697 33.05 4.33 3.69
C PRO A 697 34.53 4.57 3.96
N GLU A 698 34.89 5.21 5.09
CA GLU A 698 36.28 5.47 5.47
C GLU A 698 37.03 4.18 5.81
N ILE A 699 36.33 3.20 6.41
CA ILE A 699 36.91 1.88 6.67
C ILE A 699 37.12 1.10 5.37
N VAL A 700 36.11 1.04 4.50
CA VAL A 700 36.20 0.33 3.21
C VAL A 700 37.35 0.87 2.35
N ALA A 701 37.59 2.19 2.37
CA ALA A 701 38.66 2.80 1.61
C ALA A 701 40.07 2.40 2.10
N ARG A 702 40.22 1.96 3.36
CA ARG A 702 41.50 1.65 4.01
C ARG A 702 41.68 0.17 4.34
N ALA A 703 40.60 -0.61 4.39
CA ALA A 703 40.62 -2.03 4.72
C ALA A 703 41.43 -2.87 3.73
N THR A 704 42.03 -3.94 4.22
CA THR A 704 42.75 -4.93 3.43
C THR A 704 42.60 -6.32 4.02
N PHE A 705 42.41 -7.33 3.17
CA PHE A 705 42.44 -8.73 3.57
C PHE A 705 43.75 -9.42 3.18
N ASP A 706 44.74 -8.66 2.69
CA ASP A 706 46.04 -9.20 2.38
C ASP A 706 46.81 -9.46 3.68
N ARG A 707 47.03 -10.74 3.97
CA ARG A 707 47.83 -11.19 5.11
C ARG A 707 49.14 -11.73 4.61
N LYS A 708 50.24 -11.11 5.07
CA LYS A 708 51.60 -11.57 4.77
C LYS A 708 52.12 -12.44 5.92
N TYR A 709 52.53 -13.65 5.59
CA TYR A 709 53.18 -14.52 6.55
C TYR A 709 54.55 -13.94 6.96
N THR A 710 54.76 -13.78 8.27
CA THR A 710 56.07 -13.50 8.84
C THR A 710 56.58 -14.74 9.52
N GLY A 711 57.77 -15.21 9.14
CA GLY A 711 58.38 -16.41 9.72
C GLY A 711 58.61 -16.27 11.24
N ILE A 712 58.52 -17.40 11.94
CA ILE A 712 58.80 -17.45 13.38
C ILE A 712 60.23 -16.97 13.60
N ALA A 713 60.37 -16.11 14.61
CA ALA A 713 61.68 -15.56 14.95
C ALA A 713 62.65 -16.67 15.40
N LYS A 714 63.87 -16.65 14.86
CA LYS A 714 64.92 -17.64 15.17
C LYS A 714 65.69 -17.31 16.45
N PHE A 715 65.69 -16.04 16.83
CA PHE A 715 66.48 -15.56 17.97
C PHE A 715 65.55 -15.20 19.14
N PRO A 716 66.03 -15.37 20.41
CA PRO A 716 65.22 -15.07 21.58
C PRO A 716 64.97 -13.56 21.70
N ALA A 717 63.80 -13.21 22.27
CA ALA A 717 63.48 -11.83 22.64
C ALA A 717 64.14 -11.45 23.97
N VAL A 718 64.37 -10.15 24.14
CA VAL A 718 64.73 -9.54 25.41
C VAL A 718 63.60 -8.63 25.87
N THR A 719 63.03 -8.91 27.06
CA THR A 719 61.89 -8.14 27.59
C THR A 719 62.46 -7.18 28.67
N ARG A 720 61.87 -5.97 28.68
CA ARG A 720 62.15 -4.94 29.74
C ARG A 720 60.83 -4.40 30.25
N ASP A 721 60.60 -4.52 31.54
CA ASP A 721 59.42 -3.99 32.19
C ASP A 721 59.78 -2.63 32.79
N ILE A 722 58.92 -1.65 32.59
CA ILE A 722 59.08 -0.30 33.19
C ILE A 722 57.78 0.03 33.93
N SER A 723 57.97 0.58 35.14
CA SER A 723 56.85 1.14 35.90
C SER A 723 57.09 2.64 36.08
N MET A 724 56.09 3.45 35.81
CA MET A 724 56.21 4.89 35.72
C MET A 724 55.13 5.57 36.53
N VAL A 725 55.45 6.71 37.13
CA VAL A 725 54.51 7.62 37.78
C VAL A 725 54.36 8.86 36.89
N MET A 726 53.14 9.17 36.48
CA MET A 726 52.88 10.23 35.54
C MET A 726 51.64 11.05 35.90
N PRO A 727 51.55 12.33 35.48
CA PRO A 727 50.34 13.12 35.59
C PRO A 727 49.14 12.40 34.90
N LYS A 728 47.95 12.52 35.49
CA LYS A 728 46.75 11.87 34.94
C LYS A 728 46.36 12.37 33.56
N GLU A 729 46.70 13.62 33.25
CA GLU A 729 46.44 14.29 31.99
C GLU A 729 47.20 13.68 30.81
N ILE A 730 48.37 13.04 31.07
CA ILE A 730 49.13 12.36 30.03
C ILE A 730 48.38 11.07 29.65
N LEU A 731 48.07 10.93 28.37
CA LEU A 731 47.40 9.76 27.84
C LEU A 731 48.39 8.61 27.64
N VAL A 732 47.87 7.39 27.80
CA VAL A 732 48.64 6.16 27.55
C VAL A 732 49.20 6.11 26.14
N GLY A 733 48.41 6.52 25.11
CA GLY A 733 48.85 6.59 23.73
C GLY A 733 50.04 7.51 23.47
N GLN A 734 50.24 8.57 24.29
CA GLN A 734 51.44 9.43 24.20
C GLN A 734 52.69 8.70 24.65
N ILE A 735 52.59 7.78 25.61
CA ILE A 735 53.70 6.91 26.03
C ILE A 735 54.00 5.92 24.89
N GLU A 736 53.00 5.34 24.30
CA GLU A 736 53.11 4.40 23.17
C GLU A 736 53.78 5.06 21.98
N ASP A 737 53.40 6.30 21.62
CA ASP A 737 54.09 7.11 20.60
C ASP A 737 55.59 7.31 20.91
N VAL A 738 55.94 7.50 22.17
CA VAL A 738 57.37 7.61 22.59
C VAL A 738 58.07 6.26 22.44
N ILE A 739 57.47 5.17 22.92
CA ILE A 739 58.03 3.82 22.80
C ILE A 739 58.29 3.48 21.34
N GLU A 740 57.28 3.70 20.46
CA GLU A 740 57.43 3.45 19.04
C GLU A 740 58.51 4.30 18.37
N SER A 741 58.51 5.60 18.64
CA SER A 741 59.44 6.52 17.97
C SER A 741 60.90 6.39 18.47
N LYS A 742 61.11 5.93 19.71
CA LYS A 742 62.42 5.85 20.37
C LYS A 742 62.97 4.43 20.52
N GLY A 743 62.08 3.39 20.41
CA GLY A 743 62.46 1.98 20.57
C GLY A 743 63.46 1.47 19.52
N GLY A 744 63.43 2.07 18.30
CA GLY A 744 64.37 1.74 17.25
C GLY A 744 64.08 0.41 16.52
N GLU A 745 65.07 -0.08 15.75
CA GLU A 745 64.87 -1.24 14.84
C GLU A 745 64.61 -2.58 15.52
N TYR A 746 65.05 -2.72 16.78
CA TYR A 746 64.86 -3.95 17.54
C TYR A 746 63.55 -4.01 18.34
N LEU A 747 62.78 -2.94 18.41
CA LEU A 747 61.49 -2.95 19.07
C LEU A 747 60.54 -3.90 18.31
N GLU A 748 60.12 -5.00 18.95
CA GLU A 748 59.17 -5.98 18.40
C GLU A 748 57.76 -5.66 18.80
N SER A 749 57.56 -5.42 20.10
CA SER A 749 56.21 -5.12 20.65
C SER A 749 56.31 -4.48 22.01
N TYR A 750 55.21 -3.92 22.46
CA TYR A 750 55.03 -3.44 23.83
C TYR A 750 53.61 -3.74 24.28
N SER A 751 53.43 -3.86 25.59
CA SER A 751 52.13 -4.08 26.20
C SER A 751 51.97 -3.39 27.53
N LEU A 752 50.86 -2.66 27.67
CA LEU A 752 50.42 -2.14 28.96
C LEU A 752 49.91 -3.31 29.80
N PHE A 753 50.43 -3.52 31.03
CA PHE A 753 49.97 -4.62 31.87
C PHE A 753 49.43 -4.20 33.24
N ASP A 754 49.70 -2.96 33.67
CA ASP A 754 49.17 -2.45 34.94
C ASP A 754 48.98 -0.93 34.92
N ILE A 755 47.83 -0.49 35.47
CA ILE A 755 47.54 0.90 35.80
C ILE A 755 47.05 0.95 37.23
N TYR A 756 47.76 1.72 38.09
CA TYR A 756 47.41 1.85 39.47
C TYR A 756 47.17 3.31 39.88
N GLU A 757 46.04 3.55 40.51
CA GLU A 757 45.64 4.81 41.10
C GLU A 757 45.23 4.54 42.55
N GLY A 758 46.07 4.75 43.52
CA GLY A 758 45.78 4.48 44.91
C GLY A 758 46.57 5.32 45.89
N ALA A 759 46.41 5.03 47.20
CA ALA A 759 46.97 5.83 48.28
C ALA A 759 48.47 6.00 48.22
N GLN A 760 49.22 5.16 47.52
CA GLN A 760 50.67 5.23 47.37
C GLN A 760 51.11 6.16 46.22
N ILE A 761 50.17 6.68 45.45
CA ILE A 761 50.46 7.58 44.34
C ILE A 761 50.00 8.99 44.70
N LYS A 762 50.78 10.01 44.40
CA LYS A 762 50.47 11.42 44.64
C LYS A 762 49.14 11.79 43.94
N THR A 763 48.29 12.55 44.60
CA THR A 763 47.01 13.06 44.00
C THR A 763 47.30 13.79 42.70
N GLY A 764 46.54 13.49 41.62
CA GLY A 764 46.74 14.00 40.27
C GLY A 764 47.72 13.17 39.43
N PHE A 765 48.28 12.07 39.99
CA PHE A 765 49.16 11.15 39.27
C PHE A 765 48.57 9.74 39.20
N LYS A 766 49.05 8.94 38.25
CA LYS A 766 48.78 7.50 38.09
C LYS A 766 50.11 6.75 37.87
N SER A 767 50.16 5.49 38.27
CA SER A 767 51.26 4.58 37.92
C SER A 767 50.85 3.73 36.73
N VAL A 768 51.73 3.62 35.75
CA VAL A 768 51.49 2.86 34.51
C VAL A 768 52.70 1.94 34.28
N ALA A 769 52.46 0.67 33.97
CA ALA A 769 53.52 -0.30 33.73
C ALA A 769 53.42 -0.92 32.32
N TYR A 770 54.54 -0.93 31.63
CA TYR A 770 54.71 -1.49 30.30
C TYR A 770 55.74 -2.60 30.27
N SER A 771 55.46 -3.64 29.51
CA SER A 771 56.44 -4.65 29.08
C SER A 771 56.81 -4.37 27.63
N ILE A 772 58.12 -4.13 27.40
CA ILE A 772 58.65 -3.78 26.09
C ILE A 772 59.55 -4.92 25.62
N VAL A 773 59.27 -5.43 24.41
CA VAL A 773 59.93 -6.60 23.85
C VAL A 773 60.84 -6.16 22.69
N PHE A 774 62.10 -6.54 22.77
CA PHE A 774 63.07 -6.28 21.73
C PHE A 774 63.60 -7.59 21.14
N ARG A 775 63.78 -7.65 19.82
CA ARG A 775 64.29 -8.79 19.09
C ARG A 775 65.00 -8.38 17.80
N ALA A 776 66.12 -9.01 17.49
CA ALA A 776 66.76 -8.91 16.20
C ALA A 776 66.34 -10.11 15.30
N LYS A 777 66.33 -9.90 13.99
CA LYS A 777 65.98 -10.92 12.98
C LYS A 777 67.14 -11.83 12.64
N ASP A 778 68.38 -11.37 12.89
CA ASP A 778 69.63 -11.92 12.38
C ASP A 778 70.66 -12.29 13.49
N LYS A 779 70.41 -11.86 14.73
CA LYS A 779 71.30 -12.13 15.86
C LYS A 779 70.60 -12.25 17.20
N THR A 780 71.23 -12.80 18.21
CA THR A 780 70.83 -12.63 19.60
C THR A 780 71.20 -11.26 20.07
N LEU A 781 70.23 -10.51 20.68
CA LEU A 781 70.56 -9.18 21.24
C LEU A 781 71.43 -9.26 22.47
N GLU A 782 72.42 -8.35 22.57
CA GLU A 782 73.24 -8.14 23.80
C GLU A 782 72.57 -7.04 24.66
N ASP A 783 72.92 -7.02 25.97
CA ASP A 783 72.39 -6.00 26.88
C ASP A 783 72.61 -4.57 26.42
N ALA A 784 73.77 -4.32 25.74
CA ALA A 784 74.13 -3.01 25.21
C ALA A 784 73.13 -2.54 24.09
N ASP A 785 72.71 -3.45 23.22
CA ASP A 785 71.77 -3.15 22.15
C ASP A 785 70.43 -2.66 22.73
N VAL A 786 69.93 -3.32 23.76
CA VAL A 786 68.62 -3.02 24.41
C VAL A 786 68.74 -1.79 25.31
N SER A 787 69.87 -1.62 26.10
CA SER A 787 70.07 -0.50 27.01
C SER A 787 70.04 0.83 26.26
N ALA A 788 70.64 0.91 25.09
CA ALA A 788 70.66 2.13 24.29
C ALA A 788 69.27 2.55 23.79
N ALA A 789 68.40 1.57 23.51
CA ALA A 789 67.02 1.85 23.15
C ALA A 789 66.16 2.27 24.35
N MET A 790 66.30 1.56 25.46
CA MET A 790 65.65 1.92 26.72
C MET A 790 66.01 3.33 27.21
N ASP A 791 67.33 3.71 27.16
CA ASP A 791 67.82 5.06 27.59
C ASP A 791 67.14 6.16 26.73
N ARG A 792 66.97 5.94 25.42
CA ARG A 792 66.26 6.88 24.56
C ARG A 792 64.79 7.02 24.94
N ILE A 793 64.10 5.90 25.21
CA ILE A 793 62.70 5.87 25.65
C ILE A 793 62.60 6.62 27.01
N LEU A 794 63.37 6.23 28.00
CA LEU A 794 63.31 6.81 29.33
C LEU A 794 63.58 8.31 29.35
N LYS A 795 64.65 8.77 28.63
CA LYS A 795 64.96 10.18 28.51
C LYS A 795 63.84 10.99 27.84
N ALA A 796 63.14 10.41 26.85
CA ALA A 796 62.01 11.08 26.23
C ALA A 796 60.79 11.15 27.15
N LEU A 797 60.57 10.12 27.97
CA LEU A 797 59.49 10.08 28.97
C LEU A 797 59.78 11.07 30.12
N GLU A 798 61.03 11.16 30.60
CA GLU A 798 61.45 12.19 31.56
C GLU A 798 61.17 13.61 31.05
N GLY A 799 61.38 13.86 29.75
CA GLY A 799 61.07 15.14 29.09
C GLY A 799 59.57 15.50 29.11
N MET A 800 58.70 14.53 29.31
CA MET A 800 57.27 14.71 29.48
C MET A 800 56.82 14.82 30.96
N GLY A 801 57.78 14.84 31.91
CA GLY A 801 57.45 14.86 33.33
C GLY A 801 56.99 13.51 33.90
N ILE A 802 57.36 12.41 33.25
CA ILE A 802 57.13 11.03 33.72
C ILE A 802 58.33 10.50 34.44
N GLU A 803 58.16 9.98 35.65
CA GLU A 803 59.19 9.45 36.48
C GLU A 803 59.13 7.93 36.62
N LEU A 804 60.24 7.25 36.58
CA LEU A 804 60.31 5.83 36.93
C LEU A 804 59.93 5.60 38.39
N ARG A 805 59.04 4.64 38.61
CA ARG A 805 58.69 4.16 39.96
C ARG A 805 59.81 3.27 40.43
N LYS A 806 60.44 3.68 41.53
CA LYS A 806 61.49 2.91 42.21
C LYS A 806 60.98 1.76 43.03
#